data_1d4e87bed0797e550e94f5fe8388e1e4
#
_entry.id   1d4e87bed0797e550e94f5fe8388e1e4
#
_cell.length_a   1.000
_cell.length_b   1.000
_cell.length_c   1.000
_cell.angle_alpha   90.00
_cell.angle_beta   90.00
_cell.angle_gamma   90.00
#
_symmetry.space_group_name_H-M   'P 1'
#
loop_
_entity.id
_entity.type
_entity.pdbx_description
1 polymer ?
#
loop_
_entity_poly.entity_id
_entity_poly.type
_entity_poly.pdbx_seq_one_letter_code
_entity_poly.pdbx_strand_id
1 'polypeptide(L)'
;MRSGAATVGPDPNILGVMAKDTEKLIRQLSLISFLMANRRPVSALEIKREVEGYSSMNEDAFARRFYADRAELESLGISLQVEKPAEGFFEAELYALPPENYYLPAIAFSDSELAALRTALGLLDGEFAYAEPLRLALQQVSWGRPSPLVEDDEAPIDVKLSSAGGGKELSQRLAKIETAISRRKTIEFSYYSLQRDETSDRKVNPYHLVFREGQFYLIGHAHERDEVRVFRLSRIRGKVSYATKAEHDFSPPENFDRRDYAQRADWQMGEVKGRATVFLRERIVWLVERDFGRHGNFRKPVKADGVKGSRGSVFETDYASARQLISWVLSWRDNARLLDPPELAKDANERLELLRDRHRTEFDVAKTISRPVAEGSGRARSSSNGRAESVIRPERFARLVTLAGLLIGAAREERELPTAQVLSELNISIEELREDLDVLNVVNFGGGTYVLYAEIVDDRIEIDPDTYGDNFARPARLLPLEAKALVAAIDLFGDHLPQAGLLTAREKIVAALGHDPSQEGLEIAPGRDDSSVVRTVNGAIQHNKLLELEYYKENEDSFVKREVEPYQLVKGPEGWYLGCFDLGRKDTRHFRLDRMKKAVATKRTFEPRDGVEEMLAEQEWLVHGEVTTAGVARVWVSPVRARWLREQRTVVEELSDGAVVVEVPYASDDWLVPEVLKGVGDLVVLEPEQAREAVAKAVA
;
A
#
# COMPACT_ATOMS: atom_id res chain seq x y z
N MET A 1 -59.48 15.09 23.20
CA MET A 1 -59.48 13.76 22.58
C MET A 1 -58.09 13.58 22.00
N ARG A 2 -57.23 12.90 22.71
CA ARG A 2 -55.85 12.59 22.26
C ARG A 2 -55.91 11.31 21.47
N SER A 3 -55.67 11.38 20.17
CA SER A 3 -55.48 10.24 19.30
C SER A 3 -54.13 9.60 19.63
N GLY A 4 -54.14 8.37 20.10
CA GLY A 4 -52.93 7.58 20.29
C GLY A 4 -52.37 7.18 18.93
N ALA A 5 -51.20 7.66 18.59
CA ALA A 5 -50.39 7.14 17.53
C ALA A 5 -49.84 5.78 17.98
N ALA A 6 -50.25 4.72 17.30
CA ALA A 6 -49.68 3.41 17.47
C ALA A 6 -48.26 3.45 16.89
N THR A 7 -47.27 3.17 17.72
CA THR A 7 -45.90 2.87 17.29
C THR A 7 -45.94 1.66 16.32
N VAL A 8 -45.78 1.91 15.06
CA VAL A 8 -45.63 0.87 14.04
C VAL A 8 -44.16 0.39 14.14
N GLY A 9 -43.97 -0.70 14.84
CA GLY A 9 -42.69 -1.43 14.81
C GLY A 9 -42.48 -2.03 13.39
N PRO A 10 -41.23 -2.30 13.00
CA PRO A 10 -40.94 -2.85 11.69
C PRO A 10 -41.66 -4.20 11.47
N ASP A 11 -42.12 -4.41 10.26
CA ASP A 11 -42.84 -5.61 9.84
C ASP A 11 -41.95 -6.86 10.08
N PRO A 12 -42.38 -7.85 10.89
CA PRO A 12 -41.58 -9.05 11.15
C PRO A 12 -41.28 -9.91 9.88
N ASN A 13 -41.90 -9.62 8.74
CA ASN A 13 -41.58 -10.28 7.48
C ASN A 13 -40.34 -9.70 6.76
N ILE A 14 -39.85 -8.54 7.10
CA ILE A 14 -38.65 -7.95 6.51
C ILE A 14 -37.38 -8.73 6.91
N LEU A 15 -37.34 -9.28 8.12
CA LEU A 15 -36.24 -10.10 8.63
C LEU A 15 -36.01 -11.44 7.91
N GLY A 16 -37.01 -11.95 7.21
CA GLY A 16 -36.97 -13.28 6.56
C GLY A 16 -36.25 -13.36 5.23
N VAL A 17 -35.89 -12.24 4.60
CA VAL A 17 -35.33 -12.16 3.24
C VAL A 17 -33.93 -11.50 3.21
N MET A 18 -33.44 -10.99 4.33
CA MET A 18 -32.15 -10.32 4.38
C MET A 18 -30.98 -11.27 4.15
N ALA A 19 -30.04 -10.90 3.30
CA ALA A 19 -28.82 -11.68 3.06
C ALA A 19 -28.04 -11.86 4.38
N LYS A 20 -27.37 -13.02 4.53
CA LYS A 20 -26.59 -13.35 5.75
C LYS A 20 -25.55 -12.30 6.16
N ASP A 21 -25.10 -11.50 5.20
CA ASP A 21 -24.18 -10.37 5.43
C ASP A 21 -24.85 -9.26 6.19
N THR A 22 -26.11 -9.00 5.91
CA THR A 22 -26.92 -7.98 6.54
C THR A 22 -27.22 -8.32 8.02
N GLU A 23 -27.59 -9.57 8.32
CA GLU A 23 -27.75 -10.02 9.71
C GLU A 23 -26.48 -9.86 10.54
N LYS A 24 -25.34 -10.08 9.92
CA LYS A 24 -24.04 -9.93 10.57
C LYS A 24 -23.72 -8.47 10.85
N LEU A 25 -23.98 -7.57 9.91
CA LEU A 25 -23.79 -6.11 10.07
C LEU A 25 -24.67 -5.59 11.20
N ILE A 26 -25.96 -5.93 11.20
CA ILE A 26 -26.90 -5.57 12.26
C ILE A 26 -26.36 -6.01 13.62
N ARG A 27 -25.94 -7.25 13.75
CA ARG A 27 -25.41 -7.80 15.00
C ARG A 27 -24.15 -7.08 15.49
N GLN A 28 -23.22 -6.78 14.58
CA GLN A 28 -21.96 -6.09 14.95
C GLN A 28 -22.22 -4.62 15.31
N LEU A 29 -23.04 -3.91 14.55
CA LEU A 29 -23.42 -2.54 14.87
C LEU A 29 -24.21 -2.47 16.18
N SER A 30 -25.14 -3.43 16.43
CA SER A 30 -25.87 -3.51 17.70
C SER A 30 -24.93 -3.83 18.88
N LEU A 31 -23.91 -4.69 18.67
CA LEU A 31 -22.88 -4.96 19.68
C LEU A 31 -22.09 -3.69 20.04
N ILE A 32 -21.66 -2.94 19.04
CA ILE A 32 -20.95 -1.66 19.25
C ILE A 32 -21.86 -0.69 20.00
N SER A 33 -23.09 -0.48 19.52
CA SER A 33 -24.06 0.43 20.12
C SER A 33 -24.33 0.07 21.58
N PHE A 34 -24.55 -1.21 21.87
CA PHE A 34 -24.78 -1.70 23.22
C PHE A 34 -23.58 -1.46 24.14
N LEU A 35 -22.35 -1.79 23.68
CA LEU A 35 -21.14 -1.61 24.47
C LEU A 35 -20.83 -0.13 24.73
N MET A 36 -21.04 0.75 23.74
CA MET A 36 -20.83 2.19 23.89
C MET A 36 -21.87 2.85 24.78
N ALA A 37 -23.11 2.37 24.78
CA ALA A 37 -24.16 2.85 25.64
C ALA A 37 -23.92 2.48 27.12
N ASN A 38 -23.22 1.37 27.37
CA ASN A 38 -22.92 0.90 28.73
C ASN A 38 -21.61 1.49 29.23
N ARG A 39 -21.69 2.32 30.27
CA ARG A 39 -20.51 2.94 30.91
C ARG A 39 -19.70 1.98 31.78
N ARG A 40 -20.19 0.76 31.99
CA ARG A 40 -19.50 -0.29 32.74
C ARG A 40 -19.21 -1.49 31.87
N PRO A 41 -18.13 -2.24 32.16
CA PRO A 41 -17.91 -3.53 31.49
C PRO A 41 -19.11 -4.47 31.71
N VAL A 42 -19.49 -5.20 30.67
CA VAL A 42 -20.64 -6.11 30.64
C VAL A 42 -20.19 -7.55 30.40
N SER A 43 -20.92 -8.51 30.93
CA SER A 43 -20.63 -9.93 30.74
C SER A 43 -21.08 -10.46 29.36
N ALA A 44 -20.49 -11.54 28.90
CA ALA A 44 -20.91 -12.23 27.68
C ALA A 44 -22.41 -12.65 27.72
N LEU A 45 -22.93 -12.95 28.92
CA LEU A 45 -24.34 -13.31 29.11
C LEU A 45 -25.26 -12.10 28.90
N GLU A 46 -24.88 -10.92 29.39
CA GLU A 46 -25.61 -9.67 29.15
C GLU A 46 -25.61 -9.34 27.65
N ILE A 47 -24.45 -9.46 26.98
CA ILE A 47 -24.34 -9.25 25.53
C ILE A 47 -25.28 -10.21 24.77
N LYS A 48 -25.27 -11.49 25.12
CA LYS A 48 -26.13 -12.49 24.48
C LYS A 48 -27.61 -12.12 24.61
N ARG A 49 -28.03 -11.63 25.77
CA ARG A 49 -29.42 -11.32 26.06
C ARG A 49 -29.92 -10.04 25.37
N GLU A 50 -29.07 -9.01 25.35
CA GLU A 50 -29.50 -7.65 24.99
C GLU A 50 -29.16 -7.27 23.54
N VAL A 51 -28.16 -7.90 22.93
CA VAL A 51 -27.71 -7.54 21.56
C VAL A 51 -28.48 -8.34 20.51
N GLU A 52 -29.04 -7.61 19.54
CA GLU A 52 -29.77 -8.22 18.42
C GLU A 52 -28.93 -9.23 17.65
N GLY A 53 -29.52 -10.35 17.28
CA GLY A 53 -28.87 -11.43 16.54
C GLY A 53 -28.08 -12.41 17.40
N TYR A 54 -27.94 -12.20 18.73
CA TYR A 54 -27.35 -13.19 19.65
C TYR A 54 -28.41 -13.90 20.52
N SER A 55 -29.51 -13.24 20.83
CA SER A 55 -30.50 -13.69 21.80
C SER A 55 -31.11 -15.06 21.47
N SER A 56 -31.27 -15.37 20.21
CA SER A 56 -31.83 -16.66 19.71
C SER A 56 -30.83 -17.84 19.68
N MET A 57 -29.54 -17.59 19.97
CA MET A 57 -28.48 -18.59 19.86
C MET A 57 -28.36 -19.42 21.14
N ASN A 58 -28.02 -20.70 21.02
CA ASN A 58 -27.55 -21.47 22.16
C ASN A 58 -26.15 -21.01 22.60
N GLU A 59 -25.68 -21.45 23.78
CA GLU A 59 -24.41 -20.96 24.37
C GLU A 59 -23.19 -21.24 23.47
N ASP A 60 -23.08 -22.43 22.90
CA ASP A 60 -21.96 -22.81 22.02
C ASP A 60 -21.97 -22.04 20.69
N ALA A 61 -23.13 -21.80 20.14
CA ALA A 61 -23.28 -21.02 18.91
C ALA A 61 -22.96 -19.55 19.18
N PHE A 62 -23.44 -19.00 20.29
CA PHE A 62 -23.14 -17.64 20.73
C PHE A 62 -21.63 -17.47 20.95
N ALA A 63 -21.00 -18.33 21.73
CA ALA A 63 -19.57 -18.23 22.03
C ALA A 63 -18.71 -18.20 20.74
N ARG A 64 -18.99 -19.11 19.80
CA ARG A 64 -18.29 -19.14 18.51
C ARG A 64 -18.55 -17.91 17.66
N ARG A 65 -19.79 -17.44 17.63
CA ARG A 65 -20.19 -16.28 16.82
C ARG A 65 -19.63 -14.98 17.41
N PHE A 66 -19.75 -14.78 18.71
CA PHE A 66 -19.21 -13.63 19.40
C PHE A 66 -17.68 -13.53 19.25
N TYR A 67 -16.96 -14.66 19.37
CA TYR A 67 -15.53 -14.70 19.10
C TYR A 67 -15.18 -14.29 17.66
N ALA A 68 -15.95 -14.78 16.68
CA ALA A 68 -15.75 -14.44 15.27
C ALA A 68 -16.03 -12.95 15.00
N ASP A 69 -17.12 -12.41 15.57
CA ASP A 69 -17.49 -11.00 15.40
C ASP A 69 -16.44 -10.08 16.06
N ARG A 70 -15.94 -10.43 17.25
CA ARG A 70 -14.81 -9.71 17.89
C ARG A 70 -13.56 -9.70 17.00
N ALA A 71 -13.17 -10.85 16.48
CA ALA A 71 -12.00 -10.95 15.63
C ALA A 71 -12.14 -10.09 14.36
N GLU A 72 -13.35 -9.95 13.86
CA GLU A 72 -13.61 -9.12 12.70
C GLU A 72 -13.62 -7.62 13.04
N LEU A 73 -14.22 -7.22 14.16
CA LEU A 73 -14.15 -5.84 14.65
C LEU A 73 -12.69 -5.43 14.92
N GLU A 74 -11.88 -6.32 15.50
CA GLU A 74 -10.45 -6.10 15.65
C GLU A 74 -9.74 -5.89 14.30
N SER A 75 -10.15 -6.61 13.24
CA SER A 75 -9.60 -6.41 11.90
C SER A 75 -9.95 -5.05 11.28
N LEU A 76 -11.01 -4.41 11.78
CA LEU A 76 -11.40 -3.03 11.45
C LEU A 76 -10.73 -1.98 12.36
N GLY A 77 -9.88 -2.40 13.29
CA GLY A 77 -9.22 -1.52 14.26
C GLY A 77 -10.05 -1.25 15.52
N ILE A 78 -11.24 -1.87 15.66
CA ILE A 78 -12.13 -1.71 16.81
C ILE A 78 -11.82 -2.79 17.84
N SER A 79 -11.09 -2.42 18.91
CA SER A 79 -10.65 -3.36 19.95
C SER A 79 -11.52 -3.28 21.19
N LEU A 80 -12.16 -4.41 21.54
CA LEU A 80 -12.89 -4.54 22.81
C LEU A 80 -11.91 -4.71 23.96
N GLN A 81 -12.07 -3.92 25.00
CA GLN A 81 -11.37 -4.10 26.25
C GLN A 81 -11.95 -5.31 26.99
N VAL A 82 -11.09 -6.18 27.48
CA VAL A 82 -11.48 -7.38 28.22
C VAL A 82 -10.90 -7.28 29.62
N GLU A 83 -11.78 -7.25 30.63
CA GLU A 83 -11.40 -7.25 32.02
C GLU A 83 -11.63 -8.64 32.61
N LYS A 84 -10.62 -9.17 33.34
CA LYS A 84 -10.79 -10.37 34.14
C LYS A 84 -11.10 -9.94 35.57
N PRO A 85 -12.20 -10.41 36.19
CA PRO A 85 -12.47 -10.13 37.58
C PRO A 85 -11.31 -10.62 38.48
N ALA A 86 -11.00 -9.86 39.54
CA ALA A 86 -10.03 -10.27 40.52
C ALA A 86 -10.38 -11.64 41.11
N GLU A 87 -9.36 -12.48 41.36
CA GLU A 87 -9.52 -13.84 41.88
C GLU A 87 -10.55 -13.97 43.01
N GLY A 88 -11.58 -14.77 42.79
CA GLY A 88 -12.52 -15.16 43.86
C GLY A 88 -14.02 -15.15 43.54
N PHE A 89 -14.50 -14.49 42.52
CA PHE A 89 -15.92 -14.48 42.14
C PHE A 89 -16.08 -14.71 40.64
N PHE A 90 -16.54 -15.89 40.26
CA PHE A 90 -16.96 -16.29 38.91
C PHE A 90 -16.11 -15.76 37.75
N GLU A 91 -15.39 -16.64 37.08
CA GLU A 91 -14.42 -16.44 35.97
C GLU A 91 -15.04 -15.89 34.67
N ALA A 92 -16.06 -15.03 34.70
CA ALA A 92 -16.64 -14.48 33.49
C ALA A 92 -15.87 -13.22 33.06
N GLU A 93 -15.26 -13.26 31.86
CA GLU A 93 -14.69 -12.08 31.21
C GLU A 93 -15.76 -10.98 31.06
N LEU A 94 -15.37 -9.75 31.36
CA LEU A 94 -16.18 -8.57 31.16
C LEU A 94 -15.66 -7.78 29.96
N TYR A 95 -16.57 -7.24 29.16
CA TYR A 95 -16.28 -6.58 27.89
C TYR A 95 -16.73 -5.12 27.93
N ALA A 96 -15.88 -4.25 27.42
CA ALA A 96 -16.19 -2.82 27.24
C ALA A 96 -15.67 -2.33 25.89
N LEU A 97 -16.29 -1.28 25.37
CA LEU A 97 -15.78 -0.57 24.21
C LEU A 97 -15.61 0.91 24.57
N PRO A 98 -14.42 1.32 25.04
CA PRO A 98 -14.14 2.73 25.25
C PRO A 98 -14.28 3.50 23.93
N PRO A 99 -14.82 4.74 23.96
CA PRO A 99 -15.00 5.53 22.73
C PRO A 99 -13.72 5.68 21.89
N GLU A 100 -12.56 5.80 22.53
CA GLU A 100 -11.24 5.90 21.91
C GLU A 100 -10.84 4.66 21.12
N ASN A 101 -11.40 3.50 21.43
CA ASN A 101 -11.18 2.26 20.69
C ASN A 101 -12.12 2.10 19.49
N TYR A 102 -13.12 2.96 19.38
CA TYR A 102 -14.08 2.93 18.29
C TYR A 102 -13.77 4.00 17.24
N TYR A 103 -13.49 5.22 17.66
CA TYR A 103 -13.16 6.33 16.78
C TYR A 103 -12.13 7.27 17.41
N LEU A 104 -11.36 7.93 16.57
CA LEU A 104 -10.39 8.92 17.00
C LEU A 104 -11.08 10.25 17.37
N PRO A 105 -10.43 11.12 18.16
CA PRO A 105 -10.84 12.50 18.33
C PRO A 105 -11.05 13.21 17.00
N ALA A 106 -11.95 14.17 16.92
CA ALA A 106 -12.18 14.95 15.71
C ALA A 106 -10.89 15.68 15.29
N ILE A 107 -10.47 15.47 14.05
CA ILE A 107 -9.28 16.10 13.47
C ILE A 107 -9.74 17.23 12.55
N ALA A 108 -9.41 18.46 12.92
CA ALA A 108 -9.72 19.63 12.08
C ALA A 108 -8.59 19.84 11.04
N PHE A 109 -8.82 19.43 9.81
CA PHE A 109 -7.92 19.69 8.67
C PHE A 109 -8.23 21.05 8.04
N SER A 110 -7.20 21.79 7.64
CA SER A 110 -7.34 22.96 6.79
C SER A 110 -7.55 22.55 5.32
N ASP A 111 -8.01 23.48 4.49
CA ASP A 111 -8.21 23.21 3.06
C ASP A 111 -6.89 22.85 2.36
N SER A 112 -5.77 23.46 2.77
CA SER A 112 -4.44 23.12 2.28
C SER A 112 -3.99 21.71 2.67
N GLU A 113 -4.32 21.25 3.88
CA GLU A 113 -4.02 19.88 4.32
C GLU A 113 -4.85 18.85 3.56
N LEU A 114 -6.13 19.13 3.32
CA LEU A 114 -6.99 18.27 2.52
C LEU A 114 -6.55 18.21 1.05
N ALA A 115 -6.18 19.35 0.46
CA ALA A 115 -5.63 19.39 -0.89
C ALA A 115 -4.33 18.59 -1.00
N ALA A 116 -3.46 18.70 0.01
CA ALA A 116 -2.22 17.93 0.11
C ALA A 116 -2.47 16.41 0.20
N LEU A 117 -3.43 16.00 1.02
CA LEU A 117 -3.84 14.61 1.14
C LEU A 117 -4.43 14.08 -0.18
N ARG A 118 -5.24 14.87 -0.89
CA ARG A 118 -5.76 14.52 -2.22
C ARG A 118 -4.64 14.28 -3.23
N THR A 119 -3.69 15.22 -3.31
CA THR A 119 -2.54 15.10 -4.22
C THR A 119 -1.72 13.85 -3.91
N ALA A 120 -1.47 13.58 -2.62
CA ALA A 120 -0.75 12.37 -2.21
C ALA A 120 -1.45 11.10 -2.67
N LEU A 121 -2.76 11.06 -2.60
CA LEU A 121 -3.55 9.90 -3.02
C LEU A 121 -3.62 9.73 -4.52
N GLY A 122 -3.74 10.82 -5.27
CA GLY A 122 -3.70 10.78 -6.72
C GLY A 122 -2.40 10.20 -7.29
N LEU A 123 -1.34 10.24 -6.50
CA LEU A 123 -0.03 9.68 -6.86
C LEU A 123 0.19 8.24 -6.40
N LEU A 124 -0.75 7.65 -5.62
CA LEU A 124 -0.69 6.25 -5.21
C LEU A 124 -1.06 5.36 -6.40
N ASP A 125 -0.04 4.92 -7.11
CA ASP A 125 -0.15 4.01 -8.24
C ASP A 125 0.13 2.58 -7.77
N GLY A 126 -0.75 1.62 -8.12
CA GLY A 126 -0.54 0.21 -7.84
C GLY A 126 -1.23 -0.35 -6.58
N GLU A 127 -0.78 -1.53 -6.14
CA GLU A 127 -1.35 -2.28 -5.03
C GLU A 127 -0.95 -1.68 -3.66
N PHE A 128 -1.63 -0.62 -3.23
CA PHE A 128 -1.50 -0.14 -1.86
C PHE A 128 -2.50 -0.89 -0.97
N ALA A 129 -1.99 -1.63 0.03
CA ALA A 129 -2.82 -2.49 0.88
C ALA A 129 -3.87 -1.73 1.72
N TYR A 130 -3.63 -0.45 1.95
CA TYR A 130 -4.56 0.43 2.65
C TYR A 130 -5.40 1.30 1.69
N ALA A 131 -5.43 1.01 0.38
CA ALA A 131 -6.16 1.85 -0.58
C ALA A 131 -7.62 2.05 -0.18
N GLU A 132 -8.28 1.01 0.27
CA GLU A 132 -9.67 1.07 0.69
C GLU A 132 -9.89 1.85 1.99
N PRO A 133 -9.19 1.54 3.13
CA PRO A 133 -9.23 2.38 4.31
C PRO A 133 -8.89 3.84 4.05
N LEU A 134 -7.95 4.09 3.14
CA LEU A 134 -7.52 5.41 2.76
C LEU A 134 -8.60 6.19 2.00
N ARG A 135 -9.30 5.54 1.07
CA ARG A 135 -10.45 6.14 0.35
C ARG A 135 -11.56 6.53 1.32
N LEU A 136 -11.89 5.65 2.27
CA LEU A 136 -12.87 5.91 3.31
C LEU A 136 -12.44 7.05 4.22
N ALA A 137 -11.17 7.07 4.62
CA ALA A 137 -10.60 8.15 5.44
C ALA A 137 -10.79 9.51 4.77
N LEU A 138 -10.54 9.61 3.46
CA LEU A 138 -10.72 10.86 2.73
C LEU A 138 -12.17 11.30 2.62
N GLN A 139 -13.07 10.37 2.37
CA GLN A 139 -14.50 10.69 2.39
C GLN A 139 -14.91 11.26 3.76
N GLN A 140 -14.40 10.65 4.84
CA GLN A 140 -14.66 11.08 6.22
C GLN A 140 -14.12 12.50 6.51
N VAL A 141 -12.87 12.77 6.16
CA VAL A 141 -12.24 14.07 6.47
C VAL A 141 -12.69 15.20 5.55
N SER A 142 -13.27 14.88 4.40
CA SER A 142 -13.83 15.83 3.46
C SER A 142 -15.30 16.14 3.70
N TRP A 143 -15.86 15.60 4.76
CA TRP A 143 -17.27 15.72 5.07
C TRP A 143 -17.77 17.19 5.10
N GLY A 144 -18.91 17.47 4.42
CA GLY A 144 -19.45 18.81 4.28
C GLY A 144 -18.68 19.73 3.33
N ARG A 145 -17.72 19.21 2.59
CA ARG A 145 -16.94 19.90 1.54
C ARG A 145 -17.09 19.12 0.23
N PRO A 146 -16.77 19.74 -0.93
CA PRO A 146 -16.77 19.01 -2.20
C PRO A 146 -15.97 17.71 -2.06
N SER A 147 -16.57 16.59 -2.48
CA SER A 147 -15.88 15.28 -2.37
C SER A 147 -14.55 15.32 -3.12
N PRO A 148 -13.45 14.92 -2.49
CA PRO A 148 -12.16 14.83 -3.18
C PRO A 148 -12.12 13.72 -4.23
N LEU A 149 -13.16 12.89 -4.31
CA LEU A 149 -13.28 11.74 -5.19
C LEU A 149 -14.29 11.94 -6.34
N VAL A 150 -14.95 13.10 -6.41
CA VAL A 150 -15.78 13.44 -7.56
C VAL A 150 -14.85 13.79 -8.72
N GLU A 151 -15.01 13.08 -9.82
CA GLU A 151 -14.37 13.40 -11.08
C GLU A 151 -14.85 14.79 -11.54
N ASP A 152 -14.11 15.84 -11.19
CA ASP A 152 -14.19 17.09 -11.94
C ASP A 152 -13.49 16.80 -13.27
N ASP A 153 -14.19 16.97 -14.38
CA ASP A 153 -13.66 16.86 -15.75
C ASP A 153 -12.45 17.79 -16.02
N GLU A 154 -12.09 18.62 -15.06
CA GLU A 154 -10.96 19.55 -15.11
C GLU A 154 -9.85 19.25 -14.09
N ALA A 155 -9.96 18.15 -13.29
CA ALA A 155 -8.89 17.79 -12.37
C ALA A 155 -7.76 17.05 -13.11
N PRO A 156 -6.50 17.55 -13.07
CA PRO A 156 -5.40 16.98 -13.85
C PRO A 156 -4.93 15.59 -13.39
N ILE A 157 -5.65 14.92 -12.49
CA ILE A 157 -5.25 13.63 -11.91
C ILE A 157 -6.46 12.71 -11.79
N ASP A 158 -6.56 11.76 -12.71
CA ASP A 158 -7.52 10.65 -12.66
C ASP A 158 -7.03 9.60 -11.65
N VAL A 159 -7.65 9.57 -10.45
CA VAL A 159 -7.34 8.58 -9.42
C VAL A 159 -8.06 7.28 -9.73
N LYS A 160 -7.56 6.52 -10.67
CA LYS A 160 -7.93 5.11 -10.81
C LYS A 160 -7.22 4.28 -9.73
N LEU A 161 -7.79 4.25 -8.53
CA LEU A 161 -7.52 3.19 -7.56
C LEU A 161 -8.07 1.87 -8.15
N SER A 162 -7.33 1.27 -9.08
CA SER A 162 -7.69 -0.02 -9.61
C SER A 162 -7.53 -1.04 -8.48
N SER A 163 -8.64 -1.45 -7.90
CA SER A 163 -8.70 -2.62 -7.04
C SER A 163 -8.45 -3.87 -7.90
N ALA A 164 -7.19 -4.11 -8.27
CA ALA A 164 -6.79 -5.43 -8.71
C ALA A 164 -7.19 -6.40 -7.58
N GLY A 165 -7.93 -7.47 -7.90
CA GLY A 165 -8.71 -8.31 -6.97
C GLY A 165 -7.99 -9.01 -5.80
N GLY A 166 -6.82 -8.50 -5.37
CA GLY A 166 -6.05 -8.93 -4.21
C GLY A 166 -6.10 -7.98 -3.01
N GLY A 167 -6.52 -6.73 -3.17
CA GLY A 167 -6.41 -5.70 -2.13
C GLY A 167 -7.15 -6.05 -0.84
N LYS A 168 -8.34 -6.64 -0.93
CA LYS A 168 -9.15 -7.00 0.25
C LYS A 168 -8.51 -8.11 1.10
N GLU A 169 -8.02 -9.18 0.48
CA GLU A 169 -7.35 -10.26 1.21
C GLU A 169 -6.04 -9.78 1.83
N LEU A 170 -5.31 -8.92 1.12
CA LEU A 170 -4.07 -8.34 1.61
C LEU A 170 -4.31 -7.44 2.82
N SER A 171 -5.33 -6.57 2.78
CA SER A 171 -5.72 -5.70 3.91
C SER A 171 -6.11 -6.51 5.15
N GLN A 172 -6.87 -7.59 4.99
CA GLN A 172 -7.24 -8.47 6.10
C GLN A 172 -6.04 -9.19 6.71
N ARG A 173 -5.12 -9.69 5.86
CA ARG A 173 -3.87 -10.31 6.33
C ARG A 173 -3.01 -9.31 7.08
N LEU A 174 -2.91 -8.10 6.56
CA LEU A 174 -2.13 -7.02 7.14
C LEU A 174 -2.66 -6.65 8.53
N ALA A 175 -3.95 -6.37 8.67
CA ALA A 175 -4.58 -6.05 9.94
C ALA A 175 -4.40 -7.18 10.98
N LYS A 176 -4.51 -8.44 10.55
CA LYS A 176 -4.28 -9.59 11.43
C LYS A 176 -2.84 -9.70 11.91
N ILE A 177 -1.88 -9.42 11.01
CA ILE A 177 -0.44 -9.45 11.34
C ILE A 177 -0.07 -8.27 12.23
N GLU A 178 -0.60 -7.07 11.98
CA GLU A 178 -0.40 -5.91 12.85
C GLU A 178 -0.89 -6.17 14.28
N THR A 179 -2.10 -6.72 14.40
CA THR A 179 -2.63 -7.12 15.72
C THR A 179 -1.73 -8.18 16.38
N ALA A 180 -1.20 -9.13 15.60
CA ALA A 180 -0.29 -10.15 16.12
C ALA A 180 1.03 -9.55 16.60
N ILE A 181 1.57 -8.54 15.91
CA ILE A 181 2.79 -7.83 16.32
C ILE A 181 2.54 -7.09 17.64
N SER A 182 1.46 -6.27 17.70
CA SER A 182 1.10 -5.48 18.88
C SER A 182 0.87 -6.36 20.12
N ARG A 183 0.15 -7.48 19.95
CA ARG A 183 -0.17 -8.42 21.03
C ARG A 183 0.88 -9.52 21.22
N ARG A 184 1.98 -9.50 20.47
CA ARG A 184 3.04 -10.51 20.50
C ARG A 184 2.52 -11.94 20.36
N LYS A 185 1.58 -12.14 19.41
CA LYS A 185 0.96 -13.44 19.14
C LYS A 185 1.66 -14.16 18.00
N THR A 186 2.00 -15.43 18.22
CA THR A 186 2.48 -16.30 17.17
C THR A 186 1.41 -16.57 16.14
N ILE A 187 1.75 -16.44 14.86
CA ILE A 187 0.82 -16.65 13.73
C ILE A 187 1.18 -17.88 12.92
N GLU A 188 0.16 -18.44 12.27
CA GLU A 188 0.26 -19.54 11.33
C GLU A 188 -0.41 -19.17 10.01
N PHE A 189 0.27 -19.49 8.90
CA PHE A 189 -0.22 -19.25 7.56
C PHE A 189 0.44 -20.17 6.54
N SER A 190 -0.24 -20.46 5.43
CA SER A 190 0.35 -21.14 4.30
C SER A 190 1.12 -20.15 3.43
N TYR A 191 2.36 -20.47 3.07
CA TYR A 191 3.26 -19.60 2.32
C TYR A 191 3.74 -20.26 1.04
N TYR A 192 3.55 -19.55 -0.07
CA TYR A 192 4.02 -19.99 -1.37
C TYR A 192 5.50 -19.63 -1.58
N SER A 193 6.34 -20.63 -1.71
CA SER A 193 7.75 -20.48 -1.98
C SER A 193 8.04 -20.55 -3.48
N LEU A 194 8.35 -19.41 -4.08
CA LEU A 194 8.67 -19.33 -5.52
C LEU A 194 9.89 -20.17 -5.93
N GLN A 195 10.88 -20.32 -5.04
CA GLN A 195 12.09 -21.10 -5.37
C GLN A 195 11.81 -22.60 -5.45
N ARG A 196 10.87 -23.11 -4.66
CA ARG A 196 10.53 -24.52 -4.58
C ARG A 196 9.26 -24.88 -5.34
N ASP A 197 8.47 -23.86 -5.76
CA ASP A 197 7.16 -24.02 -6.37
C ASP A 197 6.19 -24.83 -5.49
N GLU A 198 6.25 -24.62 -4.20
CA GLU A 198 5.42 -25.33 -3.22
C GLU A 198 4.81 -24.37 -2.21
N THR A 199 3.62 -24.73 -1.75
CA THR A 199 2.98 -24.05 -0.62
C THR A 199 3.21 -24.92 0.62
N SER A 200 3.68 -24.31 1.70
CA SER A 200 3.92 -24.96 2.96
C SER A 200 3.55 -24.07 4.12
N ASP A 201 3.10 -24.68 5.20
CA ASP A 201 2.68 -23.95 6.39
C ASP A 201 3.87 -23.35 7.12
N ARG A 202 3.66 -22.19 7.70
CA ARG A 202 4.64 -21.44 8.47
C ARG A 202 4.06 -21.07 9.81
N LYS A 203 4.86 -21.22 10.83
CA LYS A 203 4.60 -20.73 12.18
C LYS A 203 5.63 -19.66 12.50
N VAL A 204 5.16 -18.42 12.72
CA VAL A 204 6.03 -17.25 12.79
C VAL A 204 5.69 -16.39 14.00
N ASN A 205 6.69 -15.96 14.75
CA ASN A 205 6.59 -14.87 15.70
C ASN A 205 6.79 -13.56 14.92
N PRO A 206 5.76 -12.79 14.65
CA PRO A 206 5.86 -11.58 13.83
C PRO A 206 6.51 -10.45 14.64
N TYR A 207 7.59 -9.87 14.14
CA TYR A 207 8.29 -8.78 14.82
C TYR A 207 8.01 -7.42 14.23
N HIS A 208 7.98 -7.32 12.88
CA HIS A 208 7.87 -6.05 12.20
C HIS A 208 7.32 -6.19 10.77
N LEU A 209 6.61 -5.15 10.30
CA LEU A 209 6.16 -5.01 8.92
C LEU A 209 6.96 -3.92 8.21
N VAL A 210 7.34 -4.18 6.97
CA VAL A 210 8.02 -3.21 6.11
C VAL A 210 7.26 -3.08 4.80
N PHE A 211 6.97 -1.85 4.40
CA PHE A 211 6.50 -1.54 3.05
C PHE A 211 7.67 -1.01 2.23
N ARG A 212 7.99 -1.69 1.13
CA ARG A 212 9.10 -1.34 0.26
C ARG A 212 8.77 -1.69 -1.20
N GLU A 213 9.02 -0.76 -2.11
CA GLU A 213 8.81 -0.95 -3.56
C GLU A 213 7.39 -1.49 -3.90
N GLY A 214 6.35 -0.92 -3.29
CA GLY A 214 4.97 -1.32 -3.53
C GLY A 214 4.54 -2.63 -2.85
N GLN A 215 5.38 -3.25 -2.00
CA GLN A 215 5.10 -4.54 -1.39
C GLN A 215 5.30 -4.54 0.13
N PHE A 216 4.44 -5.29 0.81
CA PHE A 216 4.58 -5.53 2.25
C PHE A 216 5.40 -6.78 2.54
N TYR A 217 6.27 -6.65 3.51
CA TYR A 217 7.12 -7.72 4.02
C TYR A 217 6.95 -7.86 5.52
N LEU A 218 6.73 -9.07 5.99
CA LEU A 218 6.74 -9.44 7.39
C LEU A 218 8.13 -9.93 7.77
N ILE A 219 8.73 -9.34 8.78
CA ILE A 219 9.93 -9.81 9.43
C ILE A 219 9.53 -10.55 10.70
N GLY A 220 9.96 -11.77 10.86
CA GLY A 220 9.62 -12.58 12.03
C GLY A 220 10.44 -13.83 12.16
N HIS A 221 10.45 -14.42 13.35
CA HIS A 221 11.14 -15.67 13.65
C HIS A 221 10.31 -16.87 13.15
N ALA A 222 10.85 -17.61 12.21
CA ALA A 222 10.24 -18.80 11.64
C ALA A 222 10.61 -20.04 12.45
N HIS A 223 9.64 -20.67 13.11
CA HIS A 223 9.86 -21.83 13.99
C HIS A 223 10.46 -23.05 13.26
N GLU A 224 10.13 -23.26 11.97
CA GLU A 224 10.62 -24.38 11.18
C GLU A 224 12.12 -24.31 10.86
N ARG A 225 12.71 -23.12 11.01
CA ARG A 225 14.11 -22.86 10.68
C ARG A 225 14.92 -22.33 11.84
N ASP A 226 14.23 -21.94 12.91
CA ASP A 226 14.82 -21.32 14.11
C ASP A 226 15.63 -20.04 13.78
N GLU A 227 15.14 -19.25 12.82
CA GLU A 227 15.81 -18.03 12.36
C GLU A 227 14.83 -16.93 12.01
N VAL A 228 15.28 -15.66 12.04
CA VAL A 228 14.50 -14.51 11.58
C VAL A 228 14.46 -14.50 10.06
N ARG A 229 13.25 -14.46 9.50
CA ARG A 229 12.99 -14.46 8.07
C ARG A 229 12.11 -13.31 7.63
N VAL A 230 12.16 -13.03 6.33
CA VAL A 230 11.35 -12.02 5.67
C VAL A 230 10.36 -12.72 4.75
N PHE A 231 9.07 -12.44 4.93
CA PHE A 231 7.96 -13.02 4.17
C PHE A 231 7.22 -11.92 3.41
N ARG A 232 7.10 -12.04 2.11
CA ARG A 232 6.28 -11.13 1.30
C ARG A 232 4.81 -11.46 1.48
N LEU A 233 3.98 -10.49 1.89
CA LEU A 233 2.58 -10.73 2.24
C LEU A 233 1.74 -11.25 1.08
N SER A 234 2.00 -10.81 -0.15
CA SER A 234 1.28 -11.28 -1.35
C SER A 234 1.47 -12.77 -1.63
N ARG A 235 2.46 -13.43 -1.00
CA ARG A 235 2.73 -14.87 -1.11
C ARG A 235 2.09 -15.72 -0.02
N ILE A 236 1.46 -15.08 0.96
CA ILE A 236 0.63 -15.78 1.94
C ILE A 236 -0.61 -16.27 1.22
N ARG A 237 -0.96 -17.54 1.38
CA ARG A 237 -2.16 -18.16 0.80
C ARG A 237 -3.18 -18.42 1.91
N GLY A 238 -4.45 -18.17 1.62
CA GLY A 238 -5.52 -18.31 2.60
C GLY A 238 -5.46 -17.30 3.73
N LYS A 239 -5.98 -17.69 4.89
CA LYS A 239 -6.12 -16.84 6.07
C LYS A 239 -4.90 -16.96 6.97
N VAL A 240 -4.54 -15.87 7.65
CA VAL A 240 -3.59 -15.86 8.77
C VAL A 240 -4.37 -16.19 10.05
N SER A 241 -3.88 -17.12 10.85
CA SER A 241 -4.48 -17.53 12.13
C SER A 241 -3.49 -17.34 13.29
N TYR A 242 -4.01 -17.20 14.51
CA TYR A 242 -3.17 -17.25 15.71
C TYR A 242 -2.86 -18.71 16.05
N ALA A 243 -1.61 -19.00 16.38
CA ALA A 243 -1.18 -20.35 16.79
C ALA A 243 -1.75 -20.76 18.15
N THR A 244 -1.99 -19.79 19.03
CA THR A 244 -2.52 -20.00 20.39
C THR A 244 -3.61 -19.01 20.73
N LYS A 245 -4.37 -19.29 21.78
CA LYS A 245 -5.34 -18.35 22.36
C LYS A 245 -4.69 -17.38 23.36
N ALA A 246 -3.49 -17.69 23.84
CA ALA A 246 -2.77 -16.88 24.81
C ALA A 246 -2.34 -15.54 24.23
N GLU A 247 -2.19 -14.53 25.06
CA GLU A 247 -1.56 -13.26 24.73
C GLU A 247 -0.07 -13.33 25.09
N HIS A 248 0.76 -12.59 24.36
CA HIS A 248 2.23 -12.54 24.59
C HIS A 248 2.92 -13.90 24.49
N ASP A 249 2.70 -14.61 23.38
CA ASP A 249 3.32 -15.92 23.11
C ASP A 249 4.84 -15.88 23.03
N PHE A 250 5.43 -14.71 22.71
CA PHE A 250 6.86 -14.54 22.52
C PHE A 250 7.35 -13.16 22.98
N SER A 251 8.66 -13.02 23.14
CA SER A 251 9.34 -11.72 23.27
C SER A 251 10.37 -11.60 22.16
N PRO A 252 10.41 -10.46 21.43
CA PRO A 252 11.47 -10.21 20.45
C PRO A 252 12.84 -10.27 21.15
N PRO A 253 13.91 -10.73 20.47
CA PRO A 253 15.26 -10.68 21.01
C PRO A 253 15.68 -9.24 21.35
N GLU A 254 16.39 -9.03 22.45
CA GLU A 254 16.86 -7.69 22.88
C GLU A 254 17.76 -7.01 21.83
N ASN A 255 18.46 -7.79 21.02
CA ASN A 255 19.34 -7.32 19.95
C ASN A 255 18.67 -7.28 18.58
N PHE A 256 17.33 -7.42 18.51
CA PHE A 256 16.61 -7.30 17.24
C PHE A 256 16.60 -5.85 16.75
N ASP A 257 17.42 -5.56 15.74
CA ASP A 257 17.32 -4.29 15.00
C ASP A 257 16.54 -4.52 13.69
N ARG A 258 15.36 -3.91 13.61
CA ARG A 258 14.52 -3.93 12.40
C ARG A 258 15.26 -3.44 11.16
N ARG A 259 16.19 -2.48 11.32
CA ARG A 259 16.96 -1.87 10.23
C ARG A 259 17.84 -2.89 9.54
N ASP A 260 18.34 -3.87 10.27
CA ASP A 260 19.15 -4.95 9.70
C ASP A 260 18.42 -5.78 8.65
N TYR A 261 17.09 -5.80 8.69
CA TYR A 261 16.25 -6.56 7.78
C TYR A 261 15.53 -5.67 6.77
N ALA A 262 14.97 -4.56 7.21
CA ALA A 262 14.22 -3.62 6.37
C ALA A 262 15.09 -2.94 5.31
N GLN A 263 16.35 -2.69 5.65
CA GLN A 263 17.28 -1.93 4.82
C GLN A 263 18.33 -2.78 4.11
N ARG A 264 18.27 -4.11 4.18
CA ARG A 264 19.21 -4.99 3.46
C ARG A 264 19.02 -4.85 1.95
N ALA A 265 20.13 -4.92 1.22
CA ALA A 265 20.11 -5.04 -0.22
C ALA A 265 19.55 -6.41 -0.63
N ASP A 266 18.94 -6.52 -1.82
CA ASP A 266 18.29 -7.75 -2.28
C ASP A 266 19.23 -8.96 -2.26
N TRP A 267 20.51 -8.75 -2.57
CA TRP A 267 21.51 -9.82 -2.54
C TRP A 267 21.92 -10.24 -1.11
N GLN A 268 21.57 -9.45 -0.09
CA GLN A 268 21.86 -9.72 1.32
C GLN A 268 20.69 -10.38 2.04
N MET A 269 19.57 -10.63 1.37
CA MET A 269 18.39 -11.24 1.98
C MET A 269 18.58 -12.75 2.15
N GLY A 270 18.67 -13.21 3.38
CA GLY A 270 18.87 -14.59 3.76
C GLY A 270 20.18 -14.84 4.54
N GLU A 271 20.57 -16.10 4.66
CA GLU A 271 21.82 -16.51 5.29
C GLU A 271 23.02 -16.12 4.44
N VAL A 272 24.03 -15.50 5.05
CA VAL A 272 25.25 -15.07 4.35
C VAL A 272 26.02 -16.30 3.84
N LYS A 273 26.21 -16.37 2.52
CA LYS A 273 26.96 -17.43 1.86
C LYS A 273 28.44 -17.11 1.65
N GLY A 274 28.78 -15.84 1.68
CA GLY A 274 30.14 -15.38 1.46
C GLY A 274 30.23 -13.88 1.27
N ARG A 275 31.44 -13.44 0.96
CA ARG A 275 31.76 -12.05 0.62
C ARG A 275 32.15 -11.94 -0.82
N ALA A 276 31.69 -10.87 -1.47
CA ALA A 276 32.02 -10.58 -2.87
C ALA A 276 32.72 -9.24 -3.01
N THR A 277 33.53 -9.15 -4.06
CA THR A 277 34.29 -7.97 -4.43
C THR A 277 33.87 -7.50 -5.81
N VAL A 278 33.39 -6.27 -5.93
CA VAL A 278 32.89 -5.67 -7.16
C VAL A 278 33.68 -4.42 -7.48
N PHE A 279 34.28 -4.38 -8.67
CA PHE A 279 34.89 -3.16 -9.20
C PHE A 279 33.81 -2.25 -9.76
N LEU A 280 33.91 -0.94 -9.43
CA LEU A 280 32.98 0.11 -9.89
C LEU A 280 33.80 1.21 -10.55
N ARG A 281 33.42 1.61 -11.76
CA ARG A 281 34.03 2.77 -12.42
C ARG A 281 33.75 4.05 -11.65
N GLU A 282 34.70 4.99 -11.65
CA GLU A 282 34.64 6.22 -10.86
C GLU A 282 33.35 7.02 -11.06
N ARG A 283 32.82 6.99 -12.29
CA ARG A 283 31.59 7.69 -12.69
C ARG A 283 30.34 7.28 -11.93
N ILE A 284 30.25 6.01 -11.47
CA ILE A 284 29.11 5.50 -10.71
C ILE A 284 29.39 5.32 -9.20
N VAL A 285 30.62 5.49 -8.77
CA VAL A 285 31.00 5.26 -7.35
C VAL A 285 30.11 6.10 -6.42
N TRP A 286 29.93 7.37 -6.73
CA TRP A 286 29.10 8.28 -5.92
C TRP A 286 27.65 7.80 -5.78
N LEU A 287 27.12 7.18 -6.84
CA LEU A 287 25.75 6.67 -6.89
C LEU A 287 25.60 5.40 -6.04
N VAL A 288 26.56 4.46 -6.23
CA VAL A 288 26.60 3.24 -5.41
C VAL A 288 26.90 3.55 -3.95
N GLU A 289 27.74 4.54 -3.66
CA GLU A 289 28.06 4.99 -2.31
C GLU A 289 26.83 5.61 -1.63
N ARG A 290 26.06 6.43 -2.34
CA ARG A 290 24.79 7.00 -1.88
C ARG A 290 23.75 5.92 -1.57
N ASP A 291 23.50 5.00 -2.52
CA ASP A 291 22.37 4.07 -2.45
C ASP A 291 22.71 2.78 -1.68
N PHE A 292 23.98 2.37 -1.73
CA PHE A 292 24.44 1.10 -1.18
C PHE A 292 25.62 1.19 -0.23
N GLY A 293 26.05 2.40 0.16
CA GLY A 293 27.21 2.60 1.03
C GLY A 293 27.14 1.88 2.37
N ARG A 294 25.95 1.70 2.91
CA ARG A 294 25.70 0.94 4.16
C ARG A 294 25.75 -0.59 4.01
N HIS A 295 25.75 -1.10 2.75
CA HIS A 295 25.72 -2.53 2.45
C HIS A 295 27.08 -3.13 2.18
N GLY A 296 28.14 -2.35 2.31
CA GLY A 296 29.49 -2.81 2.09
C GLY A 296 30.53 -1.71 2.33
N ASN A 297 31.78 -2.04 2.03
CA ASN A 297 32.91 -1.15 2.23
C ASN A 297 33.56 -0.78 0.89
N PHE A 298 33.97 0.47 0.75
CA PHE A 298 34.67 0.97 -0.43
C PHE A 298 36.17 1.04 -0.18
N ARG A 299 36.97 0.60 -1.16
CA ARG A 299 38.41 0.77 -1.17
C ARG A 299 38.95 1.06 -2.56
N LYS A 300 40.14 1.62 -2.64
CA LYS A 300 40.81 1.82 -3.94
C LYS A 300 41.27 0.48 -4.53
N PRO A 301 41.16 0.31 -5.87
CA PRO A 301 41.65 -0.91 -6.53
C PRO A 301 43.15 -1.09 -6.35
N VAL A 302 43.56 -2.32 -6.12
CA VAL A 302 44.96 -2.73 -5.99
C VAL A 302 45.35 -3.72 -7.10
N LYS A 303 46.63 -3.93 -7.29
CA LYS A 303 47.14 -4.85 -8.33
C LYS A 303 46.57 -6.27 -8.25
N ALA A 304 46.31 -6.73 -7.01
CA ALA A 304 45.72 -8.05 -6.75
C ALA A 304 44.32 -8.23 -7.33
N ASP A 305 43.57 -7.15 -7.54
CA ASP A 305 42.22 -7.21 -8.10
C ASP A 305 42.21 -7.32 -9.64
N GLY A 306 43.36 -7.37 -10.30
CA GLY A 306 43.44 -7.45 -11.78
C GLY A 306 42.97 -6.19 -12.53
N VAL A 307 42.77 -5.05 -11.81
CA VAL A 307 42.19 -3.81 -12.35
C VAL A 307 43.23 -2.69 -12.39
N LYS A 308 44.43 -3.02 -12.76
CA LYS A 308 45.57 -2.09 -12.78
C LYS A 308 45.33 -0.88 -13.69
N GLY A 309 45.44 0.32 -13.15
CA GLY A 309 45.32 1.57 -13.91
C GLY A 309 43.90 2.06 -14.22
N SER A 310 42.88 1.34 -13.85
CA SER A 310 41.49 1.77 -14.01
C SER A 310 41.09 2.77 -12.91
N ARG A 311 40.41 3.86 -13.30
CA ARG A 311 39.81 4.79 -12.34
C ARG A 311 38.53 4.17 -11.79
N GLY A 312 38.43 4.10 -10.44
CA GLY A 312 37.26 3.54 -9.79
C GLY A 312 37.52 3.16 -8.34
N SER A 313 36.58 2.46 -7.77
CA SER A 313 36.61 1.89 -6.42
C SER A 313 36.24 0.42 -6.44
N VAL A 314 36.65 -0.28 -5.42
CA VAL A 314 36.23 -1.66 -5.17
C VAL A 314 35.23 -1.64 -4.02
N PHE A 315 34.07 -2.24 -4.24
CA PHE A 315 33.00 -2.40 -3.28
C PHE A 315 33.00 -3.84 -2.77
N GLU A 316 33.19 -4.03 -1.47
CA GLU A 316 33.15 -5.32 -0.80
C GLU A 316 31.83 -5.46 -0.04
N THR A 317 31.07 -6.51 -0.32
CA THR A 317 29.76 -6.76 0.27
C THR A 317 29.57 -8.23 0.59
N ASP A 318 28.87 -8.52 1.69
CA ASP A 318 28.42 -9.87 1.99
C ASP A 318 27.18 -10.20 1.14
N TYR A 319 27.03 -11.45 0.73
CA TYR A 319 25.88 -11.89 -0.05
C TYR A 319 25.24 -13.18 0.48
N ALA A 320 23.94 -13.24 0.40
CA ALA A 320 23.11 -14.43 0.66
C ALA A 320 22.59 -15.03 -0.67
N SER A 321 22.41 -14.21 -1.69
CA SER A 321 21.95 -14.63 -3.02
C SER A 321 22.94 -14.24 -4.11
N ALA A 322 23.66 -15.23 -4.65
CA ALA A 322 24.56 -15.05 -5.80
C ALA A 322 23.83 -14.44 -7.00
N ARG A 323 22.66 -14.97 -7.33
CA ARG A 323 21.84 -14.49 -8.45
C ARG A 323 21.45 -13.03 -8.33
N GLN A 324 21.03 -12.57 -7.15
CA GLN A 324 20.64 -11.18 -6.94
C GLN A 324 21.85 -10.24 -7.02
N LEU A 325 22.99 -10.68 -6.51
CA LEU A 325 24.23 -9.93 -6.64
C LEU A 325 24.66 -9.79 -8.09
N ILE A 326 24.65 -10.88 -8.87
CA ILE A 326 24.96 -10.85 -10.29
C ILE A 326 23.97 -9.96 -11.04
N SER A 327 22.67 -10.07 -10.74
CA SER A 327 21.61 -9.21 -11.30
C SER A 327 21.91 -7.73 -11.06
N TRP A 328 22.28 -7.37 -9.84
CA TRP A 328 22.66 -6.01 -9.49
C TRP A 328 23.92 -5.55 -10.23
N VAL A 329 24.97 -6.36 -10.29
CA VAL A 329 26.21 -6.01 -11.01
C VAL A 329 25.94 -5.81 -12.50
N LEU A 330 25.20 -6.71 -13.15
CA LEU A 330 24.89 -6.61 -14.57
C LEU A 330 24.03 -5.38 -14.92
N SER A 331 23.17 -4.94 -13.99
CA SER A 331 22.37 -3.74 -14.22
C SER A 331 23.19 -2.45 -14.39
N TRP A 332 24.43 -2.44 -13.91
CA TRP A 332 25.36 -1.33 -14.09
C TRP A 332 26.13 -1.37 -15.41
N ARG A 333 25.82 -2.34 -16.29
CA ARG A 333 26.47 -2.52 -17.61
C ARG A 333 28.00 -2.65 -17.46
N ASP A 334 28.78 -1.91 -18.26
CA ASP A 334 30.25 -1.88 -18.22
C ASP A 334 30.82 -1.09 -17.02
N ASN A 335 29.95 -0.49 -16.18
CA ASN A 335 30.35 0.28 -15.01
C ASN A 335 30.70 -0.56 -13.79
N ALA A 336 30.20 -1.79 -13.73
CA ALA A 336 30.49 -2.69 -12.63
C ALA A 336 31.01 -4.04 -13.13
N ARG A 337 31.95 -4.63 -12.38
CA ARG A 337 32.51 -5.94 -12.67
C ARG A 337 32.73 -6.73 -11.40
N LEU A 338 32.25 -7.95 -11.37
CA LEU A 338 32.49 -8.89 -10.26
C LEU A 338 33.94 -9.41 -10.36
N LEU A 339 34.70 -9.28 -9.28
CA LEU A 339 36.10 -9.68 -9.23
C LEU A 339 36.29 -10.98 -8.45
N ASP A 340 35.63 -11.11 -7.29
CA ASP A 340 35.79 -12.22 -6.36
C ASP A 340 34.44 -12.54 -5.68
N PRO A 341 34.14 -13.80 -5.38
CA PRO A 341 34.89 -15.01 -5.67
C PRO A 341 34.86 -15.40 -7.17
N PRO A 342 35.88 -16.17 -7.66
CA PRO A 342 36.01 -16.52 -9.08
C PRO A 342 34.79 -17.25 -9.65
N GLU A 343 34.12 -18.06 -8.85
CA GLU A 343 32.93 -18.81 -9.25
C GLU A 343 31.77 -17.86 -9.60
N LEU A 344 31.58 -16.80 -8.81
CA LEU A 344 30.55 -15.80 -9.11
C LEU A 344 30.92 -14.97 -10.34
N ALA A 345 32.20 -14.63 -10.52
CA ALA A 345 32.66 -13.93 -11.71
C ALA A 345 32.44 -14.76 -12.96
N LYS A 346 32.68 -16.08 -12.88
CA LYS A 346 32.42 -17.03 -13.97
C LYS A 346 30.92 -17.11 -14.29
N ASP A 347 30.05 -17.28 -13.28
CA ASP A 347 28.60 -17.32 -13.46
C ASP A 347 28.08 -16.01 -14.09
N ALA A 348 28.59 -14.85 -13.65
CA ALA A 348 28.23 -13.56 -14.24
C ALA A 348 28.59 -13.47 -15.72
N ASN A 349 29.79 -13.99 -16.13
CA ASN A 349 30.20 -14.03 -17.53
C ASN A 349 29.34 -14.99 -18.37
N GLU A 350 29.02 -16.18 -17.83
CA GLU A 350 28.13 -17.13 -18.50
C GLU A 350 26.73 -16.53 -18.73
N ARG A 351 26.23 -15.74 -17.77
CA ARG A 351 24.97 -15.01 -17.93
C ARG A 351 25.04 -13.89 -18.99
N LEU A 352 26.15 -13.19 -19.06
CA LEU A 352 26.37 -12.19 -20.12
C LEU A 352 26.40 -12.84 -21.51
N GLU A 353 27.08 -13.99 -21.66
CA GLU A 353 27.09 -14.74 -22.90
C GLU A 353 25.67 -15.19 -23.29
N LEU A 354 24.91 -15.72 -22.33
CA LEU A 354 23.52 -16.11 -22.56
C LEU A 354 22.65 -14.93 -23.03
N LEU A 355 22.81 -13.76 -22.40
CA LEU A 355 22.11 -12.52 -22.78
C LEU A 355 22.48 -12.10 -24.20
N ARG A 356 23.77 -12.17 -24.54
CA ARG A 356 24.31 -11.86 -25.87
C ARG A 356 23.73 -12.78 -26.94
N ASP A 357 23.74 -14.08 -26.69
CA ASP A 357 23.26 -15.08 -27.67
C ASP A 357 21.75 -14.91 -27.90
N ARG A 358 20.97 -14.65 -26.86
CA ARG A 358 19.52 -14.48 -26.94
C ARG A 358 19.08 -13.20 -27.65
N HIS A 359 19.92 -12.16 -27.71
CA HIS A 359 19.56 -10.87 -28.32
C HIS A 359 20.24 -10.67 -29.71
N ARG A 360 21.27 -11.43 -30.08
CA ARG A 360 21.95 -11.30 -31.35
C ARG A 360 21.20 -11.89 -32.55
N THR A 361 20.46 -12.96 -32.32
CA THR A 361 19.68 -13.66 -33.34
C THR A 361 18.20 -13.47 -33.10
N GLU A 362 17.38 -13.71 -34.13
CA GLU A 362 15.93 -13.76 -33.92
C GLU A 362 15.62 -14.83 -32.89
N PHE A 363 15.02 -14.42 -31.79
CA PHE A 363 14.69 -15.32 -30.68
C PHE A 363 13.42 -16.10 -31.02
N ASP A 364 13.58 -17.39 -31.31
CA ASP A 364 12.46 -18.27 -31.64
C ASP A 364 11.64 -18.55 -30.36
N VAL A 365 10.53 -17.85 -30.25
CA VAL A 365 9.53 -18.12 -29.23
C VAL A 365 8.75 -19.34 -29.72
N ALA A 366 9.02 -20.53 -29.16
CA ALA A 366 8.30 -21.75 -29.46
C ALA A 366 6.80 -21.54 -29.31
N LYS A 367 6.12 -21.23 -30.41
CA LYS A 367 4.68 -20.98 -30.48
C LYS A 367 3.93 -22.29 -30.34
N THR A 368 3.58 -22.68 -29.15
CA THR A 368 2.58 -23.72 -28.95
C THR A 368 1.35 -23.06 -28.33
N ILE A 369 0.34 -22.88 -29.18
CA ILE A 369 -1.04 -22.47 -28.85
C ILE A 369 -1.12 -21.38 -27.76
N SER A 370 -0.94 -20.13 -28.17
CA SER A 370 -1.30 -18.98 -27.35
C SER A 370 -2.81 -18.97 -27.15
N ARG A 371 -3.26 -19.09 -25.92
CA ARG A 371 -4.60 -18.64 -25.56
C ARG A 371 -4.48 -17.17 -25.20
N PRO A 372 -5.17 -16.24 -25.90
CA PRO A 372 -5.25 -14.87 -25.44
C PRO A 372 -5.88 -14.92 -24.05
N VAL A 373 -5.21 -14.29 -23.09
CA VAL A 373 -5.77 -14.08 -21.77
C VAL A 373 -6.91 -13.09 -21.97
N ALA A 374 -8.14 -13.55 -21.72
CA ALA A 374 -9.30 -12.67 -21.81
C ALA A 374 -9.12 -11.53 -20.79
N GLU A 375 -9.19 -10.30 -21.28
CA GLU A 375 -9.25 -9.13 -20.43
C GLU A 375 -10.33 -9.36 -19.36
N GLY A 376 -9.94 -9.33 -18.07
CA GLY A 376 -10.87 -9.30 -16.97
C GLY A 376 -11.18 -10.59 -16.24
N SER A 377 -10.45 -11.69 -16.39
CA SER A 377 -10.74 -12.91 -15.60
C SER A 377 -9.62 -13.33 -14.65
N GLY A 378 -9.33 -12.49 -13.67
CA GLY A 378 -8.64 -12.89 -12.43
C GLY A 378 -9.57 -13.63 -11.45
N ARG A 379 -10.53 -14.41 -11.93
CA ARG A 379 -11.32 -15.31 -11.08
C ARG A 379 -10.69 -16.68 -11.12
N ALA A 380 -9.79 -16.93 -10.16
CA ALA A 380 -9.50 -18.29 -9.74
C ALA A 380 -10.81 -18.93 -9.26
N ARG A 381 -11.35 -19.88 -10.05
CA ARG A 381 -12.39 -20.77 -9.58
C ARG A 381 -11.79 -21.65 -8.49
N SER A 382 -11.91 -21.24 -7.24
CA SER A 382 -11.77 -22.17 -6.13
C SER A 382 -13.05 -22.99 -6.07
N SER A 383 -12.99 -24.22 -6.53
CA SER A 383 -13.97 -25.22 -6.16
C SER A 383 -13.70 -25.64 -4.71
N SER A 384 -14.26 -24.94 -3.77
CA SER A 384 -14.43 -25.45 -2.42
C SER A 384 -15.91 -25.42 -2.10
N ASN A 385 -16.53 -26.60 -2.08
CA ASN A 385 -17.79 -26.89 -1.42
C ASN A 385 -17.62 -26.77 0.10
N GLY A 386 -17.27 -25.57 0.58
CA GLY A 386 -17.36 -25.16 1.96
C GLY A 386 -18.22 -23.92 1.99
N ARG A 387 -19.28 -23.91 2.78
CA ARG A 387 -20.09 -22.72 3.05
C ARG A 387 -19.15 -21.59 3.48
N ALA A 388 -18.72 -20.76 2.55
CA ALA A 388 -17.97 -19.55 2.85
C ALA A 388 -18.95 -18.61 3.56
N GLU A 389 -18.74 -18.38 4.85
CA GLU A 389 -19.33 -17.23 5.55
C GLU A 389 -18.81 -15.97 4.84
N SER A 390 -19.72 -15.12 4.40
CA SER A 390 -19.34 -13.87 3.76
C SER A 390 -18.68 -12.97 4.78
N VAL A 391 -17.54 -12.43 4.40
CA VAL A 391 -16.80 -11.45 5.22
C VAL A 391 -17.41 -10.09 4.93
N ILE A 392 -17.77 -9.34 6.00
CA ILE A 392 -18.27 -7.96 5.84
C ILE A 392 -17.24 -7.14 5.06
N ARG A 393 -17.74 -6.38 4.10
CA ARG A 393 -16.92 -5.38 3.41
C ARG A 393 -16.62 -4.26 4.40
N PRO A 394 -15.36 -3.97 4.76
CA PRO A 394 -15.02 -2.85 5.63
C PRO A 394 -15.64 -1.53 5.17
N GLU A 395 -15.76 -1.36 3.86
CA GLU A 395 -16.41 -0.24 3.19
C GLU A 395 -17.86 -0.06 3.60
N ARG A 396 -18.64 -1.15 3.56
CA ARG A 396 -20.07 -1.07 3.93
C ARG A 396 -20.25 -0.77 5.41
N PHE A 397 -19.39 -1.32 6.26
CA PHE A 397 -19.42 -1.01 7.70
C PHE A 397 -19.13 0.47 7.97
N ALA A 398 -18.03 1.02 7.41
CA ALA A 398 -17.67 2.42 7.56
C ALA A 398 -18.74 3.35 6.96
N ARG A 399 -19.30 2.98 5.80
CA ARG A 399 -20.39 3.72 5.16
C ARG A 399 -21.64 3.78 6.03
N LEU A 400 -22.05 2.67 6.65
CA LEU A 400 -23.18 2.63 7.57
C LEU A 400 -22.98 3.51 8.80
N VAL A 401 -21.78 3.47 9.38
CA VAL A 401 -21.44 4.35 10.51
C VAL A 401 -21.48 5.82 10.10
N THR A 402 -20.96 6.13 8.91
CA THR A 402 -21.00 7.50 8.37
C THR A 402 -22.42 7.95 8.09
N LEU A 403 -23.23 7.13 7.44
CA LEU A 403 -24.64 7.41 7.17
C LEU A 403 -25.41 7.63 8.47
N ALA A 404 -25.24 6.80 9.49
CA ALA A 404 -25.88 6.98 10.78
C ALA A 404 -25.51 8.32 11.43
N GLY A 405 -24.22 8.70 11.41
CA GLY A 405 -23.74 9.99 11.90
C GLY A 405 -24.37 11.18 11.18
N LEU A 406 -24.55 11.07 9.85
CA LEU A 406 -25.21 12.05 8.99
C LEU A 406 -26.69 12.25 9.36
N LEU A 407 -27.41 11.15 9.42
CA LEU A 407 -28.82 11.13 9.71
C LEU A 407 -29.11 11.76 11.09
N ILE A 408 -28.36 11.31 12.11
CA ILE A 408 -28.51 11.83 13.47
C ILE A 408 -28.10 13.31 13.55
N GLY A 409 -27.03 13.71 12.86
CA GLY A 409 -26.60 15.10 12.79
C GLY A 409 -27.66 16.00 12.15
N ALA A 410 -28.21 15.59 11.01
CA ALA A 410 -29.27 16.31 10.31
C ALA A 410 -30.54 16.46 11.17
N ALA A 411 -30.96 15.37 11.86
CA ALA A 411 -32.12 15.41 12.74
C ALA A 411 -31.93 16.37 13.93
N ARG A 412 -30.75 16.43 14.53
CA ARG A 412 -30.43 17.35 15.64
C ARG A 412 -30.41 18.82 15.24
N GLU A 413 -29.92 19.06 14.03
CA GLU A 413 -29.87 20.42 13.47
C GLU A 413 -31.21 20.85 12.86
N GLU A 414 -32.23 19.99 12.90
CA GLU A 414 -33.52 20.17 12.21
C GLU A 414 -33.33 20.52 10.72
N ARG A 415 -32.29 19.93 10.10
CA ARG A 415 -31.91 20.20 8.72
C ARG A 415 -32.53 19.17 7.79
N GLU A 416 -33.16 19.63 6.72
CA GLU A 416 -33.59 18.74 5.64
C GLU A 416 -32.38 18.05 4.98
N LEU A 417 -32.52 16.77 4.71
CA LEU A 417 -31.47 15.96 4.08
C LEU A 417 -31.98 15.43 2.73
N PRO A 418 -31.63 16.11 1.61
CA PRO A 418 -32.00 15.66 0.28
C PRO A 418 -31.34 14.31 -0.06
N THR A 419 -32.11 13.37 -0.60
CA THR A 419 -31.60 12.04 -1.02
C THR A 419 -30.43 12.18 -2.01
N ALA A 420 -30.54 13.08 -2.98
CA ALA A 420 -29.49 13.33 -3.97
C ALA A 420 -28.15 13.76 -3.34
N GLN A 421 -28.20 14.55 -2.24
CA GLN A 421 -27.01 14.93 -1.50
C GLN A 421 -26.32 13.73 -0.91
N VAL A 422 -27.05 12.83 -0.25
CA VAL A 422 -26.49 11.62 0.39
C VAL A 422 -25.93 10.66 -0.65
N LEU A 423 -26.61 10.48 -1.79
CA LEU A 423 -26.13 9.65 -2.89
C LEU A 423 -24.80 10.17 -3.44
N SER A 424 -24.68 11.49 -3.62
CA SER A 424 -23.45 12.14 -4.11
C SER A 424 -22.33 12.06 -3.07
N GLU A 425 -22.61 12.38 -1.80
CA GLU A 425 -21.60 12.41 -0.73
C GLU A 425 -21.03 11.02 -0.41
N LEU A 426 -21.87 9.97 -0.47
CA LEU A 426 -21.43 8.59 -0.21
C LEU A 426 -21.03 7.84 -1.49
N ASN A 427 -21.25 8.41 -2.66
CA ASN A 427 -21.03 7.80 -3.97
C ASN A 427 -21.69 6.41 -4.08
N ILE A 428 -22.99 6.34 -3.80
CA ILE A 428 -23.79 5.11 -3.79
C ILE A 428 -25.04 5.26 -4.65
N SER A 429 -25.60 4.12 -5.06
CA SER A 429 -26.91 4.08 -5.72
C SER A 429 -28.07 4.23 -4.73
N ILE A 430 -29.25 4.54 -5.25
CA ILE A 430 -30.48 4.62 -4.43
C ILE A 430 -30.85 3.27 -3.82
N GLU A 431 -30.55 2.19 -4.50
CA GLU A 431 -30.78 0.82 -4.02
C GLU A 431 -29.87 0.52 -2.82
N GLU A 432 -28.59 0.87 -2.91
CA GLU A 432 -27.63 0.72 -1.80
C GLU A 432 -28.00 1.58 -0.61
N LEU A 433 -28.47 2.81 -0.84
CA LEU A 433 -28.95 3.67 0.24
C LEU A 433 -30.17 3.05 0.96
N ARG A 434 -31.12 2.51 0.22
CA ARG A 434 -32.28 1.82 0.82
C ARG A 434 -31.86 0.62 1.66
N GLU A 435 -30.99 -0.24 1.12
CA GLU A 435 -30.44 -1.37 1.88
C GLU A 435 -29.71 -0.94 3.15
N ASP A 436 -28.97 0.16 3.11
CA ASP A 436 -28.24 0.67 4.25
C ASP A 436 -29.16 1.31 5.31
N LEU A 437 -30.23 2.00 4.89
CA LEU A 437 -31.27 2.49 5.80
C LEU A 437 -32.02 1.32 6.47
N ASP A 438 -32.36 0.27 5.72
CA ASP A 438 -32.99 -0.93 6.29
C ASP A 438 -32.11 -1.59 7.37
N VAL A 439 -30.78 -1.61 7.17
CA VAL A 439 -29.84 -2.10 8.18
C VAL A 439 -29.86 -1.21 9.42
N LEU A 440 -29.75 0.11 9.25
CA LEU A 440 -29.67 1.05 10.36
C LEU A 440 -30.96 1.08 11.18
N ASN A 441 -32.12 0.91 10.53
CA ASN A 441 -33.45 0.87 11.19
C ASN A 441 -33.63 -0.35 12.12
N VAL A 442 -32.78 -1.38 11.99
CA VAL A 442 -32.84 -2.58 12.86
C VAL A 442 -31.74 -2.56 13.94
N VAL A 443 -30.71 -1.70 13.82
CA VAL A 443 -29.65 -1.59 14.83
C VAL A 443 -30.21 -1.06 16.15
N ASN A 444 -29.89 -1.72 17.28
CA ASN A 444 -30.41 -1.33 18.60
C ASN A 444 -29.31 -1.21 19.66
N PHE A 445 -29.66 -0.56 20.80
CA PHE A 445 -28.80 -0.42 21.98
C PHE A 445 -28.91 -1.57 22.98
N GLY A 446 -29.74 -2.53 22.73
CA GLY A 446 -30.20 -3.52 23.69
C GLY A 446 -31.61 -3.20 24.23
N GLY A 447 -32.31 -4.25 24.67
CA GLY A 447 -33.68 -4.11 25.20
C GLY A 447 -34.72 -3.64 24.19
N GLY A 448 -34.44 -3.72 22.87
CA GLY A 448 -35.38 -3.34 21.81
C GLY A 448 -35.45 -1.83 21.51
N THR A 449 -34.53 -1.02 22.03
CA THR A 449 -34.43 0.41 21.68
C THR A 449 -33.56 0.61 20.47
N TYR A 450 -34.12 1.11 19.37
CA TYR A 450 -33.43 1.35 18.11
C TYR A 450 -32.52 2.57 18.17
N VAL A 451 -31.43 2.56 17.36
CA VAL A 451 -30.47 3.66 17.26
C VAL A 451 -31.07 4.85 16.55
N LEU A 452 -31.76 4.60 15.43
CA LEU A 452 -32.46 5.57 14.61
C LEU A 452 -33.54 4.86 13.77
N TYR A 453 -34.49 5.63 13.28
CA TYR A 453 -35.40 5.22 12.21
C TYR A 453 -35.37 6.29 11.12
N ALA A 454 -35.16 5.89 9.88
CA ALA A 454 -35.12 6.79 8.74
C ALA A 454 -35.74 6.15 7.50
N GLU A 455 -36.47 6.94 6.71
CA GLU A 455 -37.08 6.50 5.45
C GLU A 455 -36.97 7.57 4.36
N ILE A 456 -36.99 7.14 3.10
CA ILE A 456 -36.97 8.06 1.96
C ILE A 456 -38.41 8.44 1.61
N VAL A 457 -38.72 9.73 1.72
CA VAL A 457 -40.02 10.33 1.40
C VAL A 457 -39.78 11.50 0.43
N ASP A 458 -40.38 11.45 -0.75
CA ASP A 458 -40.37 12.55 -1.74
C ASP A 458 -38.99 13.18 -1.96
N ASP A 459 -37.96 12.43 -2.31
CA ASP A 459 -36.57 12.90 -2.56
C ASP A 459 -35.80 13.43 -1.33
N ARG A 460 -36.28 13.22 -0.15
CA ARG A 460 -35.58 13.53 1.10
C ARG A 460 -35.60 12.33 2.07
N ILE A 461 -34.70 12.35 3.04
CA ILE A 461 -34.68 11.35 4.08
C ILE A 461 -35.34 11.95 5.33
N GLU A 462 -36.44 11.37 5.76
CA GLU A 462 -37.11 11.71 7.01
C GLU A 462 -36.55 10.83 8.11
N ILE A 463 -36.26 11.43 9.29
CA ILE A 463 -35.62 10.77 10.40
C ILE A 463 -36.50 10.99 11.63
N ASP A 464 -36.85 9.90 12.31
CA ASP A 464 -37.61 9.99 13.56
C ASP A 464 -36.70 10.52 14.69
N PRO A 465 -36.96 11.70 15.24
CA PRO A 465 -36.13 12.33 16.24
C PRO A 465 -36.14 11.66 17.61
N ASP A 466 -37.09 10.75 17.87
CA ASP A 466 -37.26 10.14 19.20
C ASP A 466 -36.42 8.88 19.44
N THR A 467 -35.72 8.39 18.40
CA THR A 467 -35.08 7.07 18.42
C THR A 467 -33.55 7.04 18.29
N TYR A 468 -32.89 8.20 18.17
CA TYR A 468 -31.46 8.20 17.94
C TYR A 468 -30.59 8.23 19.21
N GLY A 469 -29.49 7.48 19.15
CA GLY A 469 -28.54 7.39 20.24
C GLY A 469 -27.38 8.37 20.15
N ASP A 470 -26.99 8.88 21.31
CA ASP A 470 -25.86 9.83 21.43
C ASP A 470 -24.54 9.33 20.88
N ASN A 471 -24.36 8.02 20.81
CA ASN A 471 -23.10 7.38 20.43
C ASN A 471 -22.76 7.50 18.94
N PHE A 472 -23.79 7.63 18.07
CA PHE A 472 -23.61 7.85 16.64
C PHE A 472 -23.75 9.32 16.22
N ALA A 473 -24.06 10.18 17.16
CA ALA A 473 -24.42 11.59 16.92
C ALA A 473 -23.24 12.51 16.61
N ARG A 474 -22.04 11.99 16.50
CA ARG A 474 -20.86 12.83 16.26
C ARG A 474 -20.46 12.79 14.79
N PRO A 475 -20.02 13.93 14.21
CA PRO A 475 -19.61 13.96 12.81
C PRO A 475 -18.54 12.91 12.54
N ALA A 476 -18.51 12.48 11.30
CA ALA A 476 -17.61 11.47 10.80
C ALA A 476 -16.20 11.57 11.39
N ARG A 477 -15.73 10.50 12.01
CA ARG A 477 -14.42 10.42 12.64
C ARG A 477 -13.67 9.24 12.06
N LEU A 478 -12.38 9.42 11.91
CA LEU A 478 -11.50 8.36 11.42
C LEU A 478 -11.52 7.14 12.35
N LEU A 479 -11.66 5.97 11.77
CA LEU A 479 -11.30 4.72 12.42
C LEU A 479 -9.77 4.64 12.59
N PRO A 480 -9.26 3.94 13.60
CA PRO A 480 -7.80 3.78 13.77
C PRO A 480 -7.09 3.24 12.53
N LEU A 481 -7.73 2.31 11.80
CA LEU A 481 -7.17 1.76 10.54
C LEU A 481 -7.12 2.81 9.42
N GLU A 482 -8.12 3.67 9.31
CA GLU A 482 -8.17 4.76 8.33
C GLU A 482 -7.09 5.81 8.61
N ALA A 483 -6.90 6.16 9.88
CA ALA A 483 -5.85 7.07 10.29
C ALA A 483 -4.45 6.50 10.02
N LYS A 484 -4.23 5.21 10.30
CA LYS A 484 -2.98 4.51 9.95
C LYS A 484 -2.73 4.49 8.44
N ALA A 485 -3.79 4.30 7.64
CA ALA A 485 -3.69 4.33 6.18
C ALA A 485 -3.26 5.71 5.67
N LEU A 486 -3.78 6.80 6.25
CA LEU A 486 -3.36 8.16 5.92
C LEU A 486 -1.89 8.41 6.30
N VAL A 487 -1.45 8.02 7.49
CA VAL A 487 -0.03 8.14 7.90
C VAL A 487 0.86 7.36 6.96
N ALA A 488 0.49 6.11 6.64
CA ALA A 488 1.24 5.26 5.74
C ALA A 488 1.36 5.87 4.32
N ALA A 489 0.29 6.48 3.82
CA ALA A 489 0.30 7.16 2.53
C ALA A 489 1.21 8.41 2.55
N ILE A 490 1.14 9.22 3.61
CA ILE A 490 1.99 10.39 3.76
C ILE A 490 3.47 9.98 3.82
N ASP A 491 3.79 8.97 4.64
CA ASP A 491 5.17 8.49 4.82
C ASP A 491 5.75 7.86 3.54
N LEU A 492 4.89 7.30 2.67
CA LEU A 492 5.31 6.74 1.38
C LEU A 492 5.86 7.81 0.43
N PHE A 493 5.26 9.00 0.44
CA PHE A 493 5.72 10.10 -0.41
C PHE A 493 6.87 10.87 0.22
N GLY A 494 6.95 10.88 1.56
CA GLY A 494 8.04 11.53 2.28
C GLY A 494 8.27 12.97 1.81
N ASP A 495 9.53 13.26 1.45
CA ASP A 495 9.97 14.58 1.03
C ASP A 495 9.60 14.96 -0.43
N HIS A 496 9.00 14.03 -1.20
CA HIS A 496 8.71 14.23 -2.63
C HIS A 496 7.53 15.18 -2.91
N LEU A 497 6.65 15.38 -1.94
CA LEU A 497 5.56 16.32 -2.07
C LEU A 497 5.90 17.66 -1.41
N PRO A 498 5.83 18.77 -2.14
CA PRO A 498 6.26 20.09 -1.65
C PRO A 498 5.27 20.75 -0.67
N GLN A 499 4.44 20.00 0.03
CA GLN A 499 3.33 20.57 0.78
C GLN A 499 3.58 20.46 2.30
N ALA A 500 3.83 21.59 2.94
CA ALA A 500 3.86 21.70 4.40
C ALA A 500 2.58 21.14 5.06
N GLY A 501 1.44 21.22 4.36
CA GLY A 501 0.15 20.67 4.79
C GLY A 501 0.14 19.16 5.04
N LEU A 502 0.98 18.36 4.34
CA LEU A 502 1.07 16.91 4.62
C LEU A 502 1.73 16.61 5.97
N LEU A 503 2.77 17.33 6.33
CA LEU A 503 3.47 17.15 7.60
C LEU A 503 2.57 17.54 8.77
N THR A 504 1.89 18.69 8.66
CA THR A 504 0.93 19.13 9.70
C THR A 504 -0.29 18.21 9.79
N ALA A 505 -0.78 17.69 8.66
CA ALA A 505 -1.84 16.68 8.65
C ALA A 505 -1.39 15.39 9.35
N ARG A 506 -0.17 14.91 9.05
CA ARG A 506 0.42 13.75 9.72
C ARG A 506 0.54 13.93 11.23
N GLU A 507 1.07 15.07 11.68
CA GLU A 507 1.18 15.38 13.10
C GLU A 507 -0.17 15.37 13.81
N LYS A 508 -1.21 15.94 13.21
CA LYS A 508 -2.57 15.93 13.74
C LYS A 508 -3.14 14.51 13.82
N ILE A 509 -2.91 13.68 12.81
CA ILE A 509 -3.38 12.29 12.79
C ILE A 509 -2.65 11.47 13.88
N VAL A 510 -1.34 11.59 13.98
CA VAL A 510 -0.52 10.90 15.00
C VAL A 510 -0.93 11.34 16.41
N ALA A 511 -1.17 12.63 16.62
CA ALA A 511 -1.66 13.14 17.90
C ALA A 511 -3.04 12.57 18.25
N ALA A 512 -3.93 12.42 17.27
CA ALA A 512 -5.25 11.82 17.47
C ALA A 512 -5.19 10.30 17.73
N LEU A 513 -4.22 9.59 17.10
CA LEU A 513 -3.96 8.17 17.37
C LEU A 513 -3.36 7.92 18.76
N GLY A 514 -2.65 8.92 19.31
CA GLY A 514 -1.93 8.77 20.58
C GLY A 514 -0.58 8.05 20.44
N HIS A 515 -0.25 7.54 19.27
CA HIS A 515 1.02 6.87 18.95
C HIS A 515 1.38 7.03 17.47
N ASP A 516 2.66 6.91 17.13
CA ASP A 516 3.10 6.94 15.74
C ASP A 516 3.18 5.50 15.19
N PRO A 517 2.33 5.13 14.19
CA PRO A 517 2.33 3.80 13.61
C PRO A 517 3.70 3.37 13.04
N SER A 518 4.52 4.32 12.60
CA SER A 518 5.85 4.05 12.06
C SER A 518 6.83 3.55 13.13
N GLN A 519 6.55 3.82 14.41
CA GLN A 519 7.36 3.38 15.54
C GLN A 519 6.88 2.03 16.12
N GLU A 520 5.65 1.64 15.86
CA GLU A 520 4.99 0.48 16.49
C GLU A 520 4.83 -0.74 15.58
N GLY A 521 5.73 -0.98 14.66
CA GLY A 521 5.75 -2.22 13.88
C GLY A 521 5.49 -2.08 12.39
N LEU A 522 5.26 -0.87 11.87
CA LEU A 522 5.18 -0.59 10.44
C LEU A 522 6.27 0.39 10.03
N GLU A 523 7.17 0.00 9.15
CA GLU A 523 8.14 0.88 8.52
C GLU A 523 7.84 1.02 7.04
N ILE A 524 7.75 2.26 6.57
CA ILE A 524 7.61 2.58 5.16
C ILE A 524 8.96 3.08 4.68
N ALA A 525 9.59 2.30 3.81
CA ALA A 525 10.85 2.69 3.21
C ALA A 525 10.57 3.69 2.08
N PRO A 526 11.06 4.93 2.16
CA PRO A 526 10.96 5.89 1.06
C PRO A 526 11.70 5.36 -0.18
N GLY A 527 11.35 5.89 -1.35
CA GLY A 527 12.01 5.56 -2.61
C GLY A 527 13.53 5.79 -2.59
N ARG A 528 14.22 5.47 -3.69
CA ARG A 528 15.70 5.52 -3.81
C ARG A 528 16.27 6.93 -3.90
N ASP A 529 15.43 7.96 -4.00
CA ASP A 529 15.91 9.35 -4.16
C ASP A 529 16.59 9.89 -2.90
N ASP A 530 17.61 10.73 -3.09
CA ASP A 530 18.27 11.39 -1.98
C ASP A 530 17.35 12.44 -1.34
N SER A 531 16.88 12.18 -0.12
CA SER A 531 16.00 13.07 0.63
C SER A 531 16.57 14.51 0.75
N SER A 532 17.87 14.70 0.72
CA SER A 532 18.49 16.03 0.77
C SER A 532 18.30 16.79 -0.54
N VAL A 533 18.43 16.12 -1.67
CA VAL A 533 18.17 16.68 -3.00
C VAL A 533 16.68 16.98 -3.14
N VAL A 534 15.82 16.06 -2.77
CA VAL A 534 14.34 16.22 -2.85
C VAL A 534 13.89 17.46 -2.04
N ARG A 535 14.32 17.56 -0.77
CA ARG A 535 13.99 18.73 0.08
C ARG A 535 14.51 20.04 -0.49
N THR A 536 15.71 20.03 -1.05
CA THR A 536 16.29 21.25 -1.67
C THR A 536 15.47 21.67 -2.88
N VAL A 537 15.09 20.72 -3.73
CA VAL A 537 14.26 20.96 -4.92
C VAL A 537 12.89 21.48 -4.52
N ASN A 538 12.22 20.83 -3.57
CA ASN A 538 10.92 21.26 -3.08
C ASN A 538 10.96 22.66 -2.46
N GLY A 539 11.97 22.94 -1.64
CA GLY A 539 12.16 24.26 -1.06
C GLY A 539 12.41 25.33 -2.11
N ALA A 540 13.10 25.00 -3.22
CA ALA A 540 13.31 25.92 -4.33
C ALA A 540 12.01 26.18 -5.11
N ILE A 541 11.18 25.17 -5.35
CA ILE A 541 9.86 25.32 -5.96
C ILE A 541 8.96 26.24 -5.11
N GLN A 542 8.83 25.94 -3.82
CA GLN A 542 7.96 26.69 -2.91
C GLN A 542 8.31 28.18 -2.78
N HIS A 543 9.57 28.54 -2.97
CA HIS A 543 10.05 29.90 -2.79
C HIS A 543 10.50 30.56 -4.11
N ASN A 544 10.16 29.96 -5.24
CA ASN A 544 10.56 30.41 -6.59
C ASN A 544 12.04 30.75 -6.69
N LYS A 545 12.91 29.89 -6.13
CA LYS A 545 14.36 30.09 -6.15
C LYS A 545 15.00 29.36 -7.32
N LEU A 546 15.94 30.00 -7.98
CA LEU A 546 16.78 29.36 -8.97
C LEU A 546 17.57 28.19 -8.34
N LEU A 547 17.66 27.10 -9.07
CA LEU A 547 18.33 25.88 -8.64
C LEU A 547 19.55 25.59 -9.51
N GLU A 548 20.71 25.40 -8.88
CA GLU A 548 21.90 24.88 -9.54
C GLU A 548 21.96 23.38 -9.38
N LEU A 549 22.03 22.65 -10.51
CA LEU A 549 22.06 21.19 -10.57
C LEU A 549 23.43 20.71 -11.06
N GLU A 550 23.99 19.70 -10.42
CA GLU A 550 25.04 18.85 -10.97
C GLU A 550 24.39 17.53 -11.40
N TYR A 551 24.12 17.40 -12.70
CA TYR A 551 23.34 16.32 -13.29
C TYR A 551 24.21 15.34 -14.07
N TYR A 552 24.04 14.04 -13.81
CA TYR A 552 24.73 12.97 -14.53
C TYR A 552 24.01 12.62 -15.83
N LYS A 553 24.68 12.84 -16.95
CA LYS A 553 24.24 12.39 -18.27
C LYS A 553 24.83 11.02 -18.57
N GLU A 554 24.01 10.00 -18.52
CA GLU A 554 24.42 8.61 -18.75
C GLU A 554 24.96 8.39 -20.17
N ASN A 555 24.30 8.99 -21.18
CA ASN A 555 24.69 8.85 -22.59
C ASN A 555 26.05 9.46 -22.93
N GLU A 556 26.41 10.54 -22.26
CA GLU A 556 27.69 11.25 -22.48
C GLU A 556 28.73 10.89 -21.42
N ASP A 557 28.34 10.08 -20.41
CA ASP A 557 29.17 9.75 -19.26
C ASP A 557 29.82 10.97 -18.61
N SER A 558 29.05 12.04 -18.47
CA SER A 558 29.53 13.32 -18.03
C SER A 558 28.60 13.99 -17.03
N PHE A 559 29.21 14.77 -16.13
CA PHE A 559 28.43 15.66 -15.26
C PHE A 559 28.29 17.01 -15.94
N VAL A 560 27.04 17.50 -15.97
CA VAL A 560 26.72 18.84 -16.46
C VAL A 560 26.14 19.68 -15.33
N LYS A 561 26.61 20.94 -15.28
CA LYS A 561 25.98 21.92 -14.39
C LYS A 561 24.88 22.63 -15.14
N ARG A 562 23.73 22.77 -14.49
CA ARG A 562 22.56 23.44 -15.02
C ARG A 562 22.05 24.43 -13.99
N GLU A 563 21.57 25.56 -14.48
CA GLU A 563 20.82 26.51 -13.70
C GLU A 563 19.40 26.52 -14.24
N VAL A 564 18.44 26.25 -13.37
CA VAL A 564 17.04 26.03 -13.76
C VAL A 564 16.08 26.79 -12.87
N GLU A 565 14.94 27.15 -13.43
CA GLU A 565 13.74 27.61 -12.71
C GLU A 565 12.88 26.37 -12.43
N PRO A 566 12.78 25.89 -11.16
CA PRO A 566 12.03 24.71 -10.82
C PRO A 566 10.54 25.03 -10.67
N TYR A 567 9.65 24.23 -11.28
CA TYR A 567 8.20 24.44 -11.24
C TYR A 567 7.48 23.33 -10.47
N GLN A 568 7.78 22.05 -10.76
CA GLN A 568 7.04 20.93 -10.20
C GLN A 568 7.89 19.67 -10.07
N LEU A 569 7.51 18.80 -9.12
CA LEU A 569 7.96 17.42 -9.05
C LEU A 569 6.87 16.50 -9.58
N VAL A 570 7.23 15.62 -10.50
CA VAL A 570 6.31 14.71 -11.16
C VAL A 570 6.80 13.29 -11.05
N LYS A 571 5.92 12.35 -10.72
CA LYS A 571 6.23 10.92 -10.72
C LYS A 571 6.04 10.38 -12.13
N GLY A 572 7.11 9.94 -12.76
CA GLY A 572 7.08 9.28 -14.06
C GLY A 572 7.40 7.78 -13.92
N PRO A 573 7.47 7.05 -15.07
CA PRO A 573 7.64 5.59 -15.08
C PRO A 573 8.95 5.11 -14.48
N GLU A 574 9.97 5.93 -14.53
CA GLU A 574 11.34 5.59 -14.13
C GLU A 574 11.73 6.19 -12.77
N GLY A 575 10.81 6.91 -12.10
CA GLY A 575 11.05 7.59 -10.83
C GLY A 575 10.53 9.03 -10.81
N TRP A 576 11.08 9.86 -9.93
CA TRP A 576 10.69 11.25 -9.81
C TRP A 576 11.48 12.16 -10.73
N TYR A 577 10.81 13.15 -11.28
CA TYR A 577 11.34 14.14 -12.20
C TYR A 577 11.07 15.56 -11.71
N LEU A 578 12.06 16.42 -11.87
CA LEU A 578 11.90 17.87 -11.72
C LEU A 578 11.48 18.45 -13.08
N GLY A 579 10.27 18.96 -13.19
CA GLY A 579 9.84 19.83 -14.29
C GLY A 579 10.36 21.24 -14.06
N CYS A 580 11.10 21.78 -15.03
CA CYS A 580 11.76 23.06 -14.90
C CYS A 580 11.99 23.76 -16.24
N PHE A 581 12.31 25.06 -16.20
CA PHE A 581 12.83 25.78 -17.35
C PHE A 581 14.35 25.89 -17.24
N ASP A 582 15.10 25.31 -18.21
CA ASP A 582 16.56 25.35 -18.28
C ASP A 582 17.04 26.68 -18.88
N LEU A 583 17.64 27.54 -18.07
CA LEU A 583 18.13 28.86 -18.49
C LEU A 583 19.19 28.79 -19.58
N GLY A 584 20.02 27.74 -19.57
CA GLY A 584 21.08 27.54 -20.55
C GLY A 584 20.58 27.07 -21.91
N ARG A 585 19.45 26.35 -21.93
CA ARG A 585 18.81 25.85 -23.16
C ARG A 585 17.64 26.73 -23.61
N LYS A 586 17.10 27.54 -22.71
CA LYS A 586 15.90 28.38 -22.92
C LYS A 586 14.68 27.54 -23.29
N ASP A 587 14.49 26.42 -22.62
CA ASP A 587 13.46 25.42 -22.92
C ASP A 587 13.01 24.68 -21.66
N THR A 588 11.79 24.15 -21.67
CA THR A 588 11.28 23.31 -20.61
C THR A 588 11.96 21.93 -20.63
N ARG A 589 12.26 21.38 -19.45
CA ARG A 589 12.91 20.09 -19.33
C ARG A 589 12.50 19.37 -18.06
N HIS A 590 12.68 18.04 -18.12
CA HIS A 590 12.50 17.14 -17.00
C HIS A 590 13.83 16.48 -16.64
N PHE A 591 14.24 16.63 -15.38
CA PHE A 591 15.45 16.02 -14.85
C PHE A 591 15.11 14.97 -13.80
N ARG A 592 15.59 13.74 -13.95
CA ARG A 592 15.41 12.68 -12.97
C ARG A 592 16.15 13.01 -11.68
N LEU A 593 15.48 12.86 -10.53
CA LEU A 593 16.07 13.16 -9.23
C LEU A 593 17.21 12.22 -8.86
N ASP A 594 17.08 10.94 -9.19
CA ASP A 594 18.11 9.92 -8.93
C ASP A 594 19.42 10.15 -9.67
N ARG A 595 19.40 10.94 -10.76
CA ARG A 595 20.59 11.36 -11.53
C ARG A 595 21.19 12.70 -11.08
N MET A 596 20.59 13.36 -10.09
CA MET A 596 21.12 14.58 -9.52
C MET A 596 22.15 14.23 -8.46
N LYS A 597 23.43 14.52 -8.73
CA LYS A 597 24.50 14.38 -7.75
C LYS A 597 24.42 15.46 -6.68
N LYS A 598 24.00 16.66 -7.08
CA LYS A 598 23.87 17.82 -6.21
C LYS A 598 22.78 18.76 -6.71
N ALA A 599 22.00 19.28 -5.79
CA ALA A 599 21.09 20.39 -6.03
C ALA A 599 21.33 21.48 -4.97
N VAL A 600 21.42 22.73 -5.41
CA VAL A 600 21.66 23.88 -4.51
C VAL A 600 20.68 25.00 -4.87
N ALA A 601 19.80 25.34 -3.93
CA ALA A 601 18.94 26.50 -4.08
C ALA A 601 19.79 27.79 -3.94
N THR A 602 19.71 28.64 -4.95
CA THR A 602 20.44 29.92 -4.95
C THR A 602 19.71 30.95 -4.07
N LYS A 603 20.35 32.11 -3.86
CA LYS A 603 19.68 33.26 -3.23
C LYS A 603 18.76 34.03 -4.19
N ARG A 604 18.86 33.75 -5.49
CA ARG A 604 18.08 34.43 -6.54
C ARG A 604 16.73 33.80 -6.66
N THR A 605 15.73 34.64 -6.76
CA THR A 605 14.35 34.24 -7.06
C THR A 605 14.03 34.52 -8.53
N PHE A 606 13.04 33.84 -9.06
CA PHE A 606 12.51 34.09 -10.40
C PHE A 606 11.01 34.36 -10.31
N GLU A 607 10.49 35.09 -11.30
CA GLU A 607 9.04 35.21 -11.50
C GLU A 607 8.60 34.08 -12.42
N PRO A 608 7.58 33.30 -12.06
CA PRO A 608 7.07 32.24 -12.91
C PRO A 608 6.74 32.77 -14.30
N ARG A 609 7.17 32.06 -15.33
CA ARG A 609 6.92 32.43 -16.72
C ARG A 609 5.55 31.94 -17.15
N ASP A 610 4.79 32.80 -17.84
CA ASP A 610 3.51 32.43 -18.42
C ASP A 610 3.68 31.26 -19.40
N GLY A 611 2.81 30.25 -19.31
CA GLY A 611 2.76 29.12 -20.20
C GLY A 611 3.78 28.00 -19.94
N VAL A 612 4.72 28.15 -18.97
CA VAL A 612 5.70 27.09 -18.68
C VAL A 612 5.05 25.91 -17.98
N GLU A 613 4.12 26.16 -17.08
CA GLU A 613 3.40 25.08 -16.38
C GLU A 613 2.55 24.27 -17.39
N GLU A 614 1.87 24.93 -18.31
CA GLU A 614 1.11 24.30 -19.38
C GLU A 614 2.05 23.50 -20.31
N MET A 615 3.19 24.07 -20.71
CA MET A 615 4.18 23.36 -21.53
C MET A 615 4.78 22.13 -20.81
N LEU A 616 4.93 22.17 -19.50
CA LEU A 616 5.38 21.03 -18.69
C LEU A 616 4.27 19.98 -18.56
N ALA A 617 3.01 20.39 -18.52
CA ALA A 617 1.85 19.51 -18.46
C ALA A 617 1.52 18.86 -19.82
N GLU A 618 1.76 19.56 -20.96
CA GLU A 618 1.50 19.07 -22.32
C GLU A 618 2.46 17.99 -22.81
N GLN A 619 3.50 17.65 -22.06
CA GLN A 619 4.38 16.54 -22.44
C GLN A 619 3.61 15.21 -22.35
N GLU A 620 3.51 14.49 -23.50
CA GLU A 620 2.65 13.32 -23.70
C GLU A 620 2.75 12.25 -22.61
N TRP A 621 3.88 12.12 -21.91
CA TRP A 621 4.04 11.15 -20.84
C TRP A 621 3.54 11.61 -19.46
N LEU A 622 3.10 12.89 -19.34
CA LEU A 622 2.49 13.48 -18.14
C LEU A 622 0.98 13.63 -18.25
N VAL A 623 0.41 13.51 -19.44
CA VAL A 623 -1.03 13.70 -19.67
C VAL A 623 -1.81 12.56 -19.02
N HIS A 624 -2.65 12.87 -18.05
CA HIS A 624 -3.60 12.00 -17.34
C HIS A 624 -3.03 11.02 -16.30
N GLY A 625 -1.80 11.18 -15.83
CA GLY A 625 -1.24 10.20 -14.88
C GLY A 625 -1.08 8.79 -15.45
N GLU A 626 -1.51 8.55 -16.68
CA GLU A 626 -1.13 7.42 -17.50
C GLU A 626 0.08 7.85 -18.33
N VAL A 627 1.15 7.08 -18.16
CA VAL A 627 2.34 7.23 -18.98
C VAL A 627 1.95 6.93 -20.42
N THR A 628 1.85 7.95 -21.25
CA THR A 628 1.96 7.73 -22.71
C THR A 628 3.41 7.40 -22.97
N THR A 629 3.67 6.11 -23.04
CA THR A 629 5.00 5.53 -23.12
C THR A 629 5.63 5.90 -24.45
N ALA A 630 6.92 6.25 -24.45
CA ALA A 630 7.72 6.35 -25.67
C ALA A 630 7.68 5.04 -26.48
N GLY A 631 7.39 3.92 -25.80
CA GLY A 631 7.18 2.62 -26.40
C GLY A 631 6.70 1.57 -25.41
N VAL A 632 6.18 0.48 -25.95
CA VAL A 632 5.88 -0.75 -25.20
C VAL A 632 6.78 -1.84 -25.72
N ALA A 633 7.62 -2.43 -24.87
CA ALA A 633 8.44 -3.56 -25.23
C ALA A 633 7.71 -4.87 -24.93
N ARG A 634 7.63 -5.77 -25.92
CA ARG A 634 7.23 -7.17 -25.69
C ARG A 634 8.44 -7.96 -25.24
N VAL A 635 8.36 -8.52 -24.04
CA VAL A 635 9.48 -9.20 -23.40
C VAL A 635 9.10 -10.64 -23.11
N TRP A 636 9.85 -11.57 -23.67
CA TRP A 636 9.79 -12.98 -23.30
C TRP A 636 10.43 -13.18 -21.92
N VAL A 637 9.80 -14.00 -21.11
CA VAL A 637 10.21 -14.32 -19.76
C VAL A 637 10.32 -15.82 -19.60
N SER A 638 11.46 -16.31 -19.15
CA SER A 638 11.70 -17.74 -18.96
C SER A 638 10.70 -18.37 -17.97
N PRO A 639 10.40 -19.69 -18.09
CA PRO A 639 9.49 -20.38 -17.17
C PRO A 639 9.85 -20.20 -15.71
N VAL A 640 11.15 -20.15 -15.41
CA VAL A 640 11.67 -19.96 -14.04
C VAL A 640 11.29 -18.60 -13.49
N ARG A 641 11.28 -17.55 -14.33
CA ARG A 641 10.98 -16.19 -13.91
C ARG A 641 9.54 -15.77 -14.18
N ALA A 642 8.84 -16.46 -15.06
CA ALA A 642 7.44 -16.18 -15.39
C ALA A 642 6.53 -16.09 -14.15
N ARG A 643 6.78 -16.93 -13.15
CA ARG A 643 6.04 -16.95 -11.88
C ARG A 643 6.17 -15.64 -11.09
N TRP A 644 7.36 -15.00 -11.13
CA TRP A 644 7.63 -13.75 -10.43
C TRP A 644 6.99 -12.55 -11.14
N LEU A 645 7.03 -12.57 -12.48
CA LEU A 645 6.50 -11.48 -13.28
C LEU A 645 4.97 -11.49 -13.36
N ARG A 646 4.32 -12.66 -13.28
CA ARG A 646 2.85 -12.76 -13.16
C ARG A 646 2.29 -12.00 -11.93
N GLU A 647 3.10 -11.82 -10.89
CA GLU A 647 2.71 -11.03 -9.71
C GLU A 647 2.91 -9.51 -9.90
N GLN A 648 3.66 -9.09 -10.93
CA GLN A 648 4.09 -7.71 -11.09
C GLN A 648 3.66 -7.06 -12.41
N ARG A 649 3.34 -7.88 -13.42
CA ARG A 649 3.09 -7.41 -14.79
C ARG A 649 1.91 -8.13 -15.41
N THR A 650 1.24 -7.46 -16.35
CA THR A 650 0.20 -8.07 -17.17
C THR A 650 0.82 -9.05 -18.17
N VAL A 651 0.38 -10.31 -18.12
CA VAL A 651 0.80 -11.35 -19.06
C VAL A 651 -0.06 -11.24 -20.31
N VAL A 652 0.58 -11.11 -21.47
CA VAL A 652 -0.07 -11.02 -22.78
C VAL A 652 -0.21 -12.38 -23.44
N GLU A 653 0.81 -13.22 -23.31
CA GLU A 653 0.83 -14.58 -23.87
C GLU A 653 1.38 -15.58 -22.86
N GLU A 654 0.78 -16.76 -22.78
CA GLU A 654 1.32 -17.91 -22.07
C GLU A 654 1.81 -18.96 -23.06
N LEU A 655 3.04 -19.45 -22.85
CA LEU A 655 3.67 -20.44 -23.69
C LEU A 655 3.58 -21.83 -23.06
N SER A 656 3.64 -22.87 -23.90
CA SER A 656 3.45 -24.27 -23.47
C SER A 656 4.51 -24.79 -22.51
N ASP A 657 5.72 -24.21 -22.56
CA ASP A 657 6.84 -24.51 -21.68
C ASP A 657 6.74 -23.80 -20.32
N GLY A 658 5.67 -23.00 -20.11
CA GLY A 658 5.45 -22.19 -18.92
C GLY A 658 6.15 -20.82 -18.95
N ALA A 659 6.82 -20.46 -20.04
CA ALA A 659 7.28 -19.10 -20.29
C ALA A 659 6.08 -18.17 -20.56
N VAL A 660 6.29 -16.88 -20.45
CA VAL A 660 5.27 -15.87 -20.73
C VAL A 660 5.84 -14.73 -21.54
N VAL A 661 4.98 -14.04 -22.26
CA VAL A 661 5.29 -12.74 -22.87
C VAL A 661 4.55 -11.66 -22.08
N VAL A 662 5.26 -10.63 -21.70
CA VAL A 662 4.72 -9.47 -20.96
C VAL A 662 4.95 -8.20 -21.77
N GLU A 663 4.08 -7.22 -21.57
CA GLU A 663 4.28 -5.86 -22.06
C GLU A 663 4.95 -5.02 -20.98
N VAL A 664 6.02 -4.33 -21.37
CA VAL A 664 6.78 -3.46 -20.49
C VAL A 664 6.79 -2.06 -21.09
N PRO A 665 5.98 -1.14 -20.54
CA PRO A 665 6.05 0.25 -20.95
C PRO A 665 7.41 0.85 -20.54
N TYR A 666 8.03 1.63 -21.42
CA TYR A 666 9.32 2.26 -21.18
C TYR A 666 9.42 3.62 -21.87
N ALA A 667 10.09 4.57 -21.23
CA ALA A 667 10.31 5.90 -21.76
C ALA A 667 11.67 6.01 -22.49
N SER A 668 12.66 5.17 -22.13
CA SER A 668 14.00 5.19 -22.72
C SER A 668 14.67 3.83 -22.70
N ASP A 669 15.54 3.57 -23.69
CA ASP A 669 16.40 2.39 -23.73
C ASP A 669 17.36 2.37 -22.53
N ASP A 670 17.75 3.53 -22.01
CA ASP A 670 18.62 3.66 -20.83
C ASP A 670 17.99 3.09 -19.56
N TRP A 671 16.67 3.03 -19.48
CA TRP A 671 15.96 2.37 -18.42
C TRP A 671 15.68 0.90 -18.74
N LEU A 672 15.24 0.60 -19.98
CA LEU A 672 14.85 -0.76 -20.35
C LEU A 672 16.03 -1.73 -20.34
N VAL A 673 17.19 -1.31 -20.83
CA VAL A 673 18.39 -2.16 -20.91
C VAL A 673 18.81 -2.66 -19.53
N PRO A 674 19.05 -1.83 -18.50
CA PRO A 674 19.31 -2.31 -17.14
C PRO A 674 18.24 -3.26 -16.59
N GLU A 675 16.97 -2.99 -16.85
CA GLU A 675 15.88 -3.87 -16.37
C GLU A 675 15.96 -5.27 -17.01
N VAL A 676 16.28 -5.35 -18.30
CA VAL A 676 16.49 -6.62 -18.99
C VAL A 676 17.75 -7.33 -18.46
N LEU A 677 18.83 -6.60 -18.23
CA LEU A 677 20.07 -7.16 -17.67
C LEU A 677 19.89 -7.72 -16.25
N LYS A 678 19.05 -7.11 -15.43
CA LYS A 678 18.63 -7.64 -14.13
C LYS A 678 17.98 -9.02 -14.25
N GLY A 679 17.43 -9.35 -15.41
CA GLY A 679 16.90 -10.65 -15.74
C GLY A 679 17.93 -11.78 -15.76
N VAL A 680 19.23 -11.45 -15.90
CA VAL A 680 20.34 -12.44 -15.92
C VAL A 680 20.16 -13.52 -17.02
N GLY A 681 19.60 -13.11 -18.16
CA GLY A 681 19.29 -14.00 -19.27
C GLY A 681 17.85 -14.51 -19.33
N ASP A 682 17.07 -14.39 -18.27
CA ASP A 682 15.67 -14.85 -18.25
C ASP A 682 14.65 -13.87 -18.85
N LEU A 683 15.11 -12.71 -19.29
CA LEU A 683 14.31 -11.70 -19.99
C LEU A 683 14.92 -11.49 -21.39
N VAL A 684 14.09 -11.49 -22.42
CA VAL A 684 14.50 -11.23 -23.80
C VAL A 684 13.51 -10.26 -24.44
N VAL A 685 14.01 -9.15 -24.95
CA VAL A 685 13.20 -8.20 -25.71
C VAL A 685 12.86 -8.82 -27.06
N LEU A 686 11.57 -8.94 -27.37
CA LEU A 686 11.08 -9.42 -28.65
C LEU A 686 10.85 -8.25 -29.61
N GLU A 687 10.18 -7.23 -29.13
CA GLU A 687 9.79 -6.02 -29.84
C GLU A 687 9.89 -4.79 -28.93
N PRO A 688 10.18 -3.61 -29.46
CA PRO A 688 10.59 -3.32 -30.84
C PRO A 688 12.05 -3.71 -31.09
N GLU A 689 12.42 -3.88 -32.39
CA GLU A 689 13.78 -4.26 -32.80
C GLU A 689 14.86 -3.29 -32.29
N GLN A 690 14.55 -1.99 -32.28
CA GLN A 690 15.46 -0.97 -31.75
C GLN A 690 15.84 -1.23 -30.28
N ALA A 691 14.86 -1.55 -29.42
CA ALA A 691 15.10 -1.84 -28.02
C ALA A 691 15.91 -3.16 -27.85
N ARG A 692 15.64 -4.16 -28.68
CA ARG A 692 16.42 -5.40 -28.73
C ARG A 692 17.88 -5.16 -29.09
N GLU A 693 18.12 -4.35 -30.14
CA GLU A 693 19.47 -3.95 -30.57
C GLU A 693 20.19 -3.17 -29.46
N ALA A 694 19.49 -2.30 -28.70
CA ALA A 694 20.07 -1.59 -27.58
C ALA A 694 20.59 -2.55 -26.50
N VAL A 695 19.83 -3.61 -26.18
CA VAL A 695 20.28 -4.67 -25.25
C VAL A 695 21.46 -5.42 -25.83
N ALA A 696 21.38 -5.84 -27.08
CA ALA A 696 22.48 -6.55 -27.77
C ALA A 696 23.79 -5.75 -27.77
N LYS A 697 23.70 -4.43 -27.98
CA LYS A 697 24.85 -3.51 -27.92
C LYS A 697 25.40 -3.37 -26.51
N ALA A 698 24.56 -3.37 -25.51
CA ALA A 698 24.97 -3.23 -24.09
C ALA A 698 25.72 -4.46 -23.56
N VAL A 699 25.53 -5.65 -24.17
CA VAL A 699 26.20 -6.90 -23.80
C VAL A 699 27.27 -7.34 -24.78
N ALA A 700 27.52 -6.58 -25.86
CA ALA A 700 28.56 -6.85 -26.85
C ALA A 700 29.96 -6.57 -26.28
#